data_a73d46cd19022af2924f9c87a9571ff8
#
_entry.id   a73d46cd19022af2924f9c87a9571ff8
#
_cell.length_a   1.000
_cell.length_b   1.000
_cell.length_c   1.000
_cell.angle_alpha   90.00
_cell.angle_beta   90.00
_cell.angle_gamma   90.00
#
_symmetry.space_group_name_H-M   'P 1'
#
loop_
_entity.id
_entity.type
_entity.pdbx_description
1 polymer ?
#
loop_
_entity_poly.entity_id
_entity_poly.type
_entity_poly.pdbx_seq_one_letter_code
_entity_poly.pdbx_strand_id
1 'polypeptide(L)'
;MIGHRPPGVFRRTASAVAAGALALAGAVALPAASAHADTTTKGDVIANLWEWNWNSIASECTNVLGPAGYGAVQVAPPAESLKQSSYYWWDVYQPYSYDLNSRFGTKAQFAAMITACHGAGVKVYTDAVINHTAAQTGTGYNGTTITSKYDTPEWDRADYHDSSDCPTSDLTIQDYSNLTQVQNCELLGLPDLRTGSDTVRAGLADFLNSQLALGVDGFRVDAAKHIPETDLAAIESKLTNTTAGTAPYVFQEIYPGSTPQPADYYASGDVLDFTYASRMKSAFQGNVSDLSSLQSSGILPAANSVSFVTNHDTERNGLHMSYKDGDAYKLANLFQLAYKWATPTVYASWEWTQSDQAPPNSSGFVTDTDCSGGNWYCLDRDTGVVGMVAWHNAAGTAAVSDWQTKSSNVIGFGRSGAGFFALNNGSSPATYTFTTGMADGTYKNVVDGGASTVTVSGGSASLTIPAKSAVAFFNASYTCTVGCGDTGGGGSSGSTVSATFDEYAPTASGTDVYVVGSIPALGGWDTSKAVRLSSSGYPIWSGEVSVPINTSFTFKYLKKDASGNVTWESNANRSATSTTSALSLRNSWNLADADATDVTFNESATTDWGTNVYVVGSTASLGSWNTADAIPLSSESYPTWSKLVIVPRSTAFTYKYLKKDGSGNVTWESGTNRSYTTGGSSGYTTSDTWK
;
A
#
# COMPACT_ATOMS: atom_id res chain seq x y z
N MET A 1 44.44 -53.62 -22.51
CA MET A 1 44.83 -54.93 -21.91
C MET A 1 44.81 -54.73 -20.41
N ILE A 2 43.80 -55.24 -19.77
CA ILE A 2 43.86 -56.31 -18.75
C ILE A 2 44.72 -55.88 -17.53
N GLY A 3 44.33 -55.82 -16.30
CA GLY A 3 43.18 -56.37 -15.60
C GLY A 3 43.38 -56.29 -14.07
N HIS A 4 42.27 -56.34 -13.40
CA HIS A 4 42.00 -57.04 -12.12
C HIS A 4 42.58 -56.60 -10.75
N ARG A 5 41.67 -56.27 -9.91
CA ARG A 5 41.35 -56.36 -8.44
C ARG A 5 42.00 -57.53 -7.64
N PRO A 6 41.62 -57.61 -6.35
CA PRO A 6 41.91 -57.00 -5.04
C PRO A 6 42.43 -58.16 -4.05
N PRO A 7 42.12 -58.26 -2.74
CA PRO A 7 41.71 -57.45 -1.60
C PRO A 7 42.55 -57.67 -0.33
N GLY A 8 42.22 -57.02 0.79
CA GLY A 8 42.76 -57.40 2.09
C GLY A 8 42.18 -56.63 3.29
N VAL A 9 41.24 -57.27 3.96
CA VAL A 9 40.67 -56.94 5.27
C VAL A 9 41.58 -57.36 6.37
N PHE A 10 41.83 -56.61 7.42
CA PHE A 10 42.03 -57.09 8.78
C PHE A 10 41.56 -56.16 9.87
N ARG A 11 40.84 -56.71 10.81
CA ARG A 11 40.21 -56.20 12.01
C ARG A 11 41.13 -56.28 13.23
N ARG A 12 40.73 -55.54 14.28
CA ARG A 12 40.95 -55.66 15.74
C ARG A 12 42.08 -54.78 16.28
N THR A 13 42.00 -54.19 17.46
CA THR A 13 41.12 -54.16 18.64
C THR A 13 41.52 -53.05 19.56
N ALA A 14 40.61 -52.62 20.43
CA ALA A 14 40.69 -51.56 21.43
C ALA A 14 41.82 -51.73 22.46
N SER A 15 42.24 -50.60 23.04
CA SER A 15 42.41 -50.45 24.50
C SER A 15 42.55 -48.96 24.90
N ALA A 16 41.82 -48.58 25.91
CA ALA A 16 41.79 -47.26 26.52
C ALA A 16 42.95 -47.07 27.50
N VAL A 17 43.53 -45.86 27.59
CA VAL A 17 44.05 -45.29 28.83
C VAL A 17 43.79 -43.79 28.83
N ALA A 18 43.17 -43.34 29.89
CA ALA A 18 42.89 -41.94 30.17
C ALA A 18 44.10 -41.23 30.74
N ALA A 19 44.34 -39.96 30.32
CA ALA A 19 45.03 -38.98 31.12
C ALA A 19 44.58 -37.59 30.70
N GLY A 20 44.03 -36.80 31.63
CA GLY A 20 43.48 -35.50 31.41
C GLY A 20 44.51 -34.38 31.17
N ALA A 21 44.11 -33.44 30.36
CA ALA A 21 44.63 -32.10 30.36
C ALA A 21 43.46 -31.13 30.09
N LEU A 22 43.07 -30.36 31.09
CA LEU A 22 42.16 -29.24 30.92
C LEU A 22 42.85 -28.19 30.03
N ALA A 23 42.31 -28.00 28.82
CA ALA A 23 42.51 -26.80 28.05
C ALA A 23 41.18 -26.04 28.05
N LEU A 24 41.12 -24.91 28.78
CA LEU A 24 40.06 -23.93 28.63
C LEU A 24 40.19 -23.30 27.23
N ALA A 25 39.39 -23.83 26.30
CA ALA A 25 39.08 -23.11 25.08
C ALA A 25 37.84 -22.23 25.39
N GLY A 26 38.06 -20.92 25.55
CA GLY A 26 36.97 -19.96 25.59
C GLY A 26 36.26 -20.00 24.24
N ALA A 27 35.08 -20.63 24.21
CA ALA A 27 34.16 -20.47 23.10
C ALA A 27 33.62 -19.04 23.17
N VAL A 28 34.10 -18.18 22.27
CA VAL A 28 33.38 -16.94 21.93
C VAL A 28 32.09 -17.39 21.26
N ALA A 29 31.02 -17.37 22.02
CA ALA A 29 29.69 -17.52 21.48
C ALA A 29 29.40 -16.27 20.63
N LEU A 30 29.46 -16.39 19.33
CA LEU A 30 28.81 -15.43 18.43
C LEU A 30 27.34 -15.42 18.79
N PRO A 31 26.72 -14.23 18.97
CA PRO A 31 25.28 -14.20 19.16
C PRO A 31 24.63 -14.79 17.89
N ALA A 32 23.90 -15.88 18.04
CA ALA A 32 23.03 -16.35 17.00
C ALA A 32 22.03 -15.23 16.74
N ALA A 33 22.03 -14.67 15.52
CA ALA A 33 20.97 -13.80 15.07
C ALA A 33 19.66 -14.62 15.16
N SER A 34 18.83 -14.24 16.11
CA SER A 34 17.55 -14.89 16.32
C SER A 34 16.65 -14.45 15.17
N ALA A 35 16.31 -15.35 14.27
CA ALA A 35 15.17 -15.17 13.40
C ALA A 35 13.95 -14.89 14.29
N HIS A 36 13.49 -13.66 14.33
CA HIS A 36 12.38 -13.25 15.17
C HIS A 36 11.09 -13.46 14.40
N ALA A 37 10.48 -14.59 14.56
CA ALA A 37 9.02 -14.69 14.42
C ALA A 37 8.43 -13.98 15.63
N ASP A 38 7.98 -12.73 15.45
CA ASP A 38 7.21 -12.02 16.46
C ASP A 38 5.85 -12.68 16.59
N THR A 39 5.61 -13.34 17.72
CA THR A 39 4.39 -14.11 18.01
C THR A 39 3.28 -13.25 18.63
N THR A 40 3.25 -11.96 18.37
CA THR A 40 2.14 -11.13 18.82
C THR A 40 0.89 -11.35 17.95
N THR A 41 -0.27 -11.27 18.55
CA THR A 41 -1.62 -11.65 18.08
C THR A 41 -2.16 -10.85 16.88
N LYS A 42 -1.37 -10.00 16.23
CA LYS A 42 -1.66 -9.44 14.91
C LYS A 42 -0.95 -10.28 13.87
N GLY A 43 -1.61 -10.47 12.73
CA GLY A 43 -1.12 -11.31 11.66
C GLY A 43 0.26 -10.91 11.16
N ASP A 44 0.88 -11.83 10.45
CA ASP A 44 2.15 -11.66 9.77
C ASP A 44 1.98 -11.28 8.28
N VAL A 45 0.75 -11.12 7.81
CA VAL A 45 0.46 -10.78 6.40
C VAL A 45 0.96 -9.38 6.08
N ILE A 46 1.79 -9.26 5.04
CA ILE A 46 2.31 -8.00 4.53
C ILE A 46 1.47 -7.54 3.33
N ALA A 47 0.93 -6.33 3.37
CA ALA A 47 0.39 -5.66 2.19
C ALA A 47 1.54 -4.93 1.47
N ASN A 48 1.88 -5.33 0.24
CA ASN A 48 2.84 -4.61 -0.59
C ASN A 48 2.08 -3.60 -1.45
N LEU A 49 2.02 -2.34 -0.99
CA LEU A 49 1.36 -1.24 -1.68
C LEU A 49 2.38 -0.52 -2.58
N TRP A 50 2.69 -1.15 -3.70
CA TRP A 50 3.81 -0.75 -4.50
C TRP A 50 3.55 0.56 -5.25
N GLU A 51 4.43 1.54 -5.04
CA GLU A 51 4.39 2.91 -5.58
C GLU A 51 3.10 3.70 -5.29
N TRP A 52 2.41 3.40 -4.20
CA TRP A 52 1.39 4.30 -3.68
C TRP A 52 2.05 5.52 -3.02
N ASN A 53 1.42 6.70 -3.10
CA ASN A 53 1.92 7.86 -2.37
C ASN A 53 1.66 7.76 -0.85
N TRP A 54 2.41 8.53 -0.07
CA TRP A 54 2.38 8.43 1.39
C TRP A 54 1.01 8.71 2.01
N ASN A 55 0.25 9.66 1.44
CA ASN A 55 -1.09 9.99 1.92
C ASN A 55 -2.07 8.83 1.69
N SER A 56 -2.00 8.20 0.54
CA SER A 56 -2.84 7.05 0.21
C SER A 56 -2.54 5.85 1.10
N ILE A 57 -1.25 5.57 1.36
CA ILE A 57 -0.85 4.50 2.30
C ILE A 57 -1.33 4.80 3.71
N ALA A 58 -1.21 6.05 4.20
CA ALA A 58 -1.72 6.45 5.52
C ALA A 58 -3.22 6.18 5.66
N SER A 59 -3.98 6.53 4.62
CA SER A 59 -5.42 6.26 4.56
C SER A 59 -5.72 4.76 4.52
N GLU A 60 -4.95 4.00 3.73
CA GLU A 60 -5.12 2.55 3.60
C GLU A 60 -4.83 1.82 4.91
N CYS A 61 -3.74 2.17 5.59
CA CYS A 61 -3.43 1.62 6.91
C CYS A 61 -4.57 1.81 7.89
N THR A 62 -5.18 3.02 7.92
CA THR A 62 -6.22 3.37 8.89
C THR A 62 -7.56 2.73 8.56
N ASN A 63 -7.94 2.74 7.28
CA ASN A 63 -9.31 2.39 6.87
C ASN A 63 -9.44 0.93 6.41
N VAL A 64 -8.34 0.29 6.00
CA VAL A 64 -8.35 -1.05 5.41
C VAL A 64 -7.42 -2.00 6.14
N LEU A 65 -6.10 -1.76 6.13
CA LEU A 65 -5.11 -2.74 6.59
C LEU A 65 -5.25 -3.06 8.08
N GLY A 66 -5.37 -2.02 8.93
CA GLY A 66 -5.57 -2.20 10.37
C GLY A 66 -6.86 -2.93 10.69
N PRO A 67 -8.04 -2.48 10.20
CA PRO A 67 -9.32 -3.19 10.38
C PRO A 67 -9.33 -4.63 9.82
N ALA A 68 -8.66 -4.89 8.69
CA ALA A 68 -8.55 -6.23 8.10
C ALA A 68 -7.61 -7.16 8.87
N GLY A 69 -6.70 -6.61 9.68
CA GLY A 69 -5.75 -7.37 10.48
C GLY A 69 -4.44 -7.69 9.79
N TYR A 70 -4.02 -6.90 8.79
CA TYR A 70 -2.67 -6.98 8.24
C TYR A 70 -1.63 -6.66 9.31
N GLY A 71 -0.51 -7.37 9.31
CA GLY A 71 0.58 -7.15 10.26
C GLY A 71 1.50 -6.03 9.85
N ALA A 72 1.70 -5.85 8.55
CA ALA A 72 2.60 -4.84 8.01
C ALA A 72 2.18 -4.32 6.64
N VAL A 73 2.72 -3.17 6.26
CA VAL A 73 2.73 -2.65 4.89
C VAL A 73 4.19 -2.55 4.40
N GLN A 74 4.45 -3.06 3.20
CA GLN A 74 5.66 -2.78 2.45
C GLN A 74 5.41 -1.62 1.52
N VAL A 75 6.32 -0.63 1.52
CA VAL A 75 6.23 0.57 0.70
C VAL A 75 7.44 0.70 -0.22
N ALA A 76 7.28 1.39 -1.34
CA ALA A 76 8.33 1.63 -2.33
C ALA A 76 9.52 2.41 -1.74
N PRO A 77 10.70 2.42 -2.43
CA PRO A 77 11.90 3.11 -1.94
C PRO A 77 11.64 4.59 -1.60
N PRO A 78 11.89 5.02 -0.35
CA PRO A 78 11.55 6.38 0.07
C PRO A 78 12.59 7.43 -0.32
N ALA A 79 13.76 7.03 -0.79
CA ALA A 79 14.85 7.92 -1.17
C ALA A 79 14.50 8.78 -2.40
N GLU A 80 15.13 9.96 -2.49
CA GLU A 80 15.11 10.73 -3.72
C GLU A 80 15.73 9.94 -4.87
N SER A 81 15.05 9.87 -6.00
CA SER A 81 15.47 9.09 -7.15
C SER A 81 15.53 9.91 -8.43
N LEU A 82 16.04 9.30 -9.48
CA LEU A 82 16.05 9.81 -10.83
C LEU A 82 14.65 10.31 -11.25
N LYS A 83 14.59 11.50 -11.87
CA LYS A 83 13.38 12.05 -12.46
C LYS A 83 13.55 12.21 -13.97
N GLN A 84 13.06 11.25 -14.72
CA GLN A 84 13.03 11.29 -16.18
C GLN A 84 11.72 11.88 -16.70
N SER A 85 11.72 12.36 -17.95
CA SER A 85 10.51 12.88 -18.61
C SER A 85 9.45 11.79 -18.87
N SER A 86 9.86 10.53 -18.93
CA SER A 86 8.97 9.37 -19.11
C SER A 86 8.40 8.85 -17.81
N TYR A 87 8.98 9.26 -16.66
CA TYR A 87 8.56 8.87 -15.31
C TYR A 87 8.39 7.35 -15.11
N TYR A 88 9.28 6.53 -15.67
CA TYR A 88 9.20 5.08 -15.57
C TYR A 88 9.06 4.60 -14.11
N TRP A 89 8.42 3.44 -13.91
CA TRP A 89 8.28 2.87 -12.57
C TRP A 89 9.64 2.57 -11.93
N TRP A 90 10.60 2.06 -12.70
CA TRP A 90 11.93 1.69 -12.21
C TRP A 90 12.84 2.90 -11.88
N ASP A 91 12.42 4.14 -12.14
CA ASP A 91 13.16 5.34 -11.74
C ASP A 91 13.42 5.37 -10.22
N VAL A 92 12.53 4.80 -9.41
CA VAL A 92 12.64 4.79 -7.94
C VAL A 92 13.75 3.87 -7.43
N TYR A 93 14.20 2.93 -8.26
CA TYR A 93 15.36 2.08 -7.99
C TYR A 93 16.69 2.69 -8.45
N GLN A 94 16.72 3.97 -8.76
CA GLN A 94 17.91 4.73 -9.09
C GLN A 94 18.09 5.92 -8.13
N PRO A 95 18.61 5.69 -6.90
CA PRO A 95 18.79 6.74 -5.91
C PRO A 95 19.73 7.84 -6.39
N TYR A 96 19.32 9.10 -6.22
CA TYR A 96 20.10 10.32 -6.44
C TYR A 96 20.68 10.88 -5.16
N SER A 97 19.96 10.72 -4.08
CA SER A 97 20.40 11.03 -2.73
C SER A 97 19.61 10.20 -1.72
N TYR A 98 20.05 10.17 -0.48
CA TYR A 98 19.30 9.54 0.62
C TYR A 98 18.35 10.52 1.34
N ASP A 99 18.02 11.64 0.69
CA ASP A 99 16.92 12.48 1.13
C ASP A 99 15.57 11.76 0.98
N LEU A 100 14.68 11.93 1.94
CA LEU A 100 13.39 11.24 2.00
C LEU A 100 12.23 12.06 1.39
N ASN A 101 12.53 13.09 0.58
CA ASN A 101 11.58 13.73 -0.31
C ASN A 101 11.65 13.05 -1.68
N SER A 102 10.62 12.35 -2.08
CA SER A 102 10.61 11.49 -3.26
C SER A 102 9.38 11.74 -4.15
N ARG A 103 9.22 10.95 -5.21
CA ARG A 103 8.02 11.02 -6.05
C ARG A 103 6.72 10.66 -5.33
N PHE A 104 6.80 10.07 -4.14
CA PHE A 104 5.64 9.65 -3.33
C PHE A 104 5.20 10.70 -2.32
N GLY A 105 5.97 11.75 -2.12
CA GLY A 105 5.71 12.84 -1.18
C GLY A 105 6.93 13.29 -0.39
N THR A 106 6.70 14.22 0.53
CA THR A 106 7.73 14.79 1.38
C THR A 106 8.09 13.88 2.54
N LYS A 107 9.27 14.08 3.14
CA LYS A 107 9.70 13.42 4.39
C LYS A 107 8.67 13.60 5.52
N ALA A 108 7.99 14.75 5.59
CA ALA A 108 6.94 14.99 6.58
C ALA A 108 5.71 14.10 6.33
N GLN A 109 5.31 13.92 5.07
CA GLN A 109 4.22 13.00 4.70
C GLN A 109 4.60 11.55 4.94
N PHE A 110 5.84 11.17 4.68
CA PHE A 110 6.38 9.84 5.01
C PHE A 110 6.30 9.55 6.51
N ALA A 111 6.75 10.47 7.37
CA ALA A 111 6.65 10.33 8.82
C ALA A 111 5.18 10.28 9.31
N ALA A 112 4.28 11.07 8.69
CA ALA A 112 2.86 11.05 9.00
C ALA A 112 2.21 9.72 8.60
N MET A 113 2.60 9.15 7.47
CA MET A 113 2.17 7.82 7.02
C MET A 113 2.56 6.74 8.02
N ILE A 114 3.82 6.71 8.46
CA ILE A 114 4.29 5.75 9.49
C ILE A 114 3.46 5.88 10.76
N THR A 115 3.23 7.11 11.22
CA THR A 115 2.40 7.38 12.42
C THR A 115 0.98 6.85 12.26
N ALA A 116 0.36 7.04 11.09
CA ALA A 116 -0.99 6.56 10.80
C ALA A 116 -1.04 5.02 10.77
N CYS A 117 -0.08 4.36 10.14
CA CYS A 117 0.01 2.90 10.10
C CYS A 117 0.21 2.32 11.50
N HIS A 118 1.10 2.87 12.31
CA HIS A 118 1.28 2.47 13.71
C HIS A 118 0.02 2.69 14.54
N GLY A 119 -0.69 3.81 14.35
CA GLY A 119 -1.97 4.08 14.99
C GLY A 119 -3.04 3.03 14.68
N ALA A 120 -2.97 2.43 13.49
CA ALA A 120 -3.82 1.31 13.06
C ALA A 120 -3.23 -0.05 13.47
N GLY A 121 -2.04 -0.07 14.06
CA GLY A 121 -1.30 -1.27 14.49
C GLY A 121 -0.69 -2.05 13.32
N VAL A 122 -0.37 -1.39 12.23
CA VAL A 122 0.32 -1.93 11.05
C VAL A 122 1.77 -1.47 11.07
N LYS A 123 2.71 -2.40 10.98
CA LYS A 123 4.15 -2.11 10.85
C LYS A 123 4.46 -1.56 9.46
N VAL A 124 5.55 -0.82 9.32
CA VAL A 124 5.99 -0.25 8.04
C VAL A 124 7.34 -0.81 7.66
N TYR A 125 7.43 -1.46 6.50
CA TYR A 125 8.67 -1.94 5.90
C TYR A 125 8.96 -1.15 4.63
N THR A 126 10.16 -0.59 4.51
CA THR A 126 10.57 0.16 3.32
C THR A 126 11.43 -0.68 2.39
N ASP A 127 11.38 -0.36 1.10
CA ASP A 127 12.27 -0.93 0.12
C ASP A 127 13.62 -0.21 0.16
N ALA A 128 14.68 -0.93 0.51
CA ALA A 128 16.02 -0.40 0.75
C ALA A 128 16.92 -0.65 -0.46
N VAL A 129 17.09 0.36 -1.32
CA VAL A 129 18.02 0.34 -2.45
C VAL A 129 19.40 0.79 -1.94
N ILE A 130 20.25 -0.18 -1.61
CA ILE A 130 21.57 0.03 -0.98
C ILE A 130 22.73 -0.65 -1.71
N ASN A 131 22.46 -1.34 -2.82
CA ASN A 131 23.50 -1.93 -3.64
C ASN A 131 24.16 -0.92 -4.60
N HIS A 132 23.41 0.04 -5.09
CA HIS A 132 23.76 0.87 -6.23
C HIS A 132 23.13 2.26 -6.17
N THR A 133 23.55 3.13 -7.07
CA THR A 133 22.97 4.45 -7.30
C THR A 133 22.53 4.61 -8.76
N ALA A 134 22.03 5.80 -9.13
CA ALA A 134 21.52 6.06 -10.48
C ALA A 134 22.61 5.99 -11.56
N ALA A 135 22.31 5.32 -12.67
CA ALA A 135 23.19 5.25 -13.84
C ALA A 135 23.21 6.55 -14.65
N GLN A 136 22.15 7.34 -14.59
CA GLN A 136 21.95 8.52 -15.42
C GLN A 136 22.20 9.81 -14.65
N THR A 137 22.79 10.80 -15.33
CA THR A 137 22.91 12.17 -14.82
C THR A 137 21.60 12.94 -15.05
N GLY A 138 21.33 13.95 -14.23
CA GLY A 138 20.12 14.74 -14.32
C GLY A 138 19.73 15.36 -12.98
N THR A 139 18.44 15.63 -12.80
CA THR A 139 17.90 16.20 -11.57
C THR A 139 16.86 15.26 -10.96
N GLY A 140 16.97 14.98 -9.69
CA GLY A 140 16.05 14.13 -8.92
C GLY A 140 14.75 14.83 -8.51
N TYR A 141 13.90 14.10 -7.80
CA TYR A 141 12.59 14.59 -7.37
C TYR A 141 12.64 15.71 -6.32
N ASN A 142 13.71 15.80 -5.53
CA ASN A 142 13.95 16.87 -4.55
C ASN A 142 14.87 17.99 -5.07
N GLY A 143 15.33 17.90 -6.33
CA GLY A 143 16.17 18.90 -6.97
C GLY A 143 17.66 18.63 -6.90
N THR A 144 18.10 17.52 -6.30
CA THR A 144 19.48 17.07 -6.36
C THR A 144 19.92 16.86 -7.80
N THR A 145 21.04 17.48 -8.20
CA THR A 145 21.56 17.36 -9.56
C THR A 145 22.84 16.52 -9.56
N ILE A 146 22.83 15.44 -10.32
CA ILE A 146 23.98 14.58 -10.57
C ILE A 146 24.54 14.88 -11.95
N THR A 147 25.83 15.22 -12.03
CA THR A 147 26.54 15.59 -13.26
C THR A 147 27.53 14.51 -13.70
N SER A 148 27.82 13.54 -12.86
CA SER A 148 28.71 12.41 -13.13
C SER A 148 28.10 11.13 -12.53
N LYS A 149 28.20 10.01 -13.24
CA LYS A 149 27.68 8.71 -12.84
C LYS A 149 28.11 8.21 -11.46
N TYR A 150 29.29 8.61 -11.00
CA TYR A 150 29.89 8.15 -9.74
C TYR A 150 30.10 9.29 -8.74
N ASP A 151 29.21 10.25 -8.74
CA ASP A 151 29.31 11.46 -7.90
C ASP A 151 27.90 11.86 -7.45
N THR A 152 27.53 11.43 -6.26
CA THR A 152 26.26 11.73 -5.61
C THR A 152 26.53 12.55 -4.34
N PRO A 153 25.53 13.11 -3.66
CA PRO A 153 25.75 13.85 -2.42
C PRO A 153 26.47 13.04 -1.32
N GLU A 154 26.25 11.72 -1.31
CA GLU A 154 26.80 10.82 -0.27
C GLU A 154 28.06 10.09 -0.72
N TRP A 155 28.28 9.89 -2.04
CA TRP A 155 29.30 9.00 -2.57
C TRP A 155 30.13 9.64 -3.66
N ASP A 156 31.45 9.45 -3.60
CA ASP A 156 32.38 9.80 -4.67
C ASP A 156 32.91 8.54 -5.41
N ARG A 157 33.75 8.73 -6.44
CA ARG A 157 34.26 7.61 -7.25
C ARG A 157 34.96 6.50 -6.43
N ALA A 158 35.54 6.82 -5.30
CA ALA A 158 36.27 5.84 -4.47
C ALA A 158 35.33 4.89 -3.71
N ASP A 159 34.06 5.29 -3.56
CA ASP A 159 33.03 4.50 -2.88
C ASP A 159 32.35 3.46 -3.78
N TYR A 160 32.69 3.43 -5.07
CA TYR A 160 32.16 2.46 -6.03
C TYR A 160 33.23 1.46 -6.44
N HIS A 161 32.81 0.24 -6.80
CA HIS A 161 33.67 -0.74 -7.42
C HIS A 161 34.24 -0.22 -8.76
N ASP A 162 35.43 -0.71 -9.13
CA ASP A 162 36.12 -0.31 -10.34
C ASP A 162 36.74 -1.53 -11.03
N SER A 163 37.61 -1.28 -12.02
CA SER A 163 38.27 -2.36 -12.79
C SER A 163 39.24 -3.21 -11.97
N SER A 164 39.56 -2.85 -10.72
CA SER A 164 40.32 -3.71 -9.80
C SER A 164 39.44 -4.76 -9.10
N ASP A 165 38.15 -4.51 -9.01
CA ASP A 165 37.16 -5.37 -8.35
C ASP A 165 36.32 -6.16 -9.37
N CYS A 166 35.86 -5.50 -10.44
CA CYS A 166 35.08 -6.09 -11.50
C CYS A 166 35.98 -6.52 -12.69
N PRO A 167 35.98 -7.79 -13.07
CA PRO A 167 36.85 -8.32 -14.13
C PRO A 167 36.41 -8.00 -15.56
N THR A 168 35.24 -7.38 -15.74
CA THR A 168 34.70 -7.03 -17.08
C THR A 168 35.16 -5.63 -17.51
N SER A 169 35.39 -5.43 -18.81
CA SER A 169 35.95 -4.19 -19.32
C SER A 169 35.00 -2.98 -19.27
N ASP A 170 33.70 -3.23 -19.20
CA ASP A 170 32.63 -2.23 -19.13
C ASP A 170 32.02 -2.09 -17.73
N LEU A 171 32.61 -2.78 -16.76
CA LEU A 171 32.17 -2.87 -15.37
C LEU A 171 30.77 -3.50 -15.16
N THR A 172 30.12 -4.03 -16.20
CA THR A 172 28.79 -4.65 -16.07
C THR A 172 28.87 -6.16 -15.84
N ILE A 173 27.82 -6.73 -15.22
CA ILE A 173 27.68 -8.17 -15.05
C ILE A 173 27.43 -8.80 -16.42
N GLN A 174 28.34 -9.66 -16.87
CA GLN A 174 28.24 -10.40 -18.13
C GLN A 174 27.97 -11.89 -17.92
N ASP A 175 28.30 -12.41 -16.73
CA ASP A 175 28.09 -13.81 -16.35
C ASP A 175 27.53 -13.91 -14.92
N TYR A 176 26.24 -14.15 -14.80
CA TYR A 176 25.54 -14.35 -13.53
C TYR A 176 25.92 -15.66 -12.81
N SER A 177 26.72 -16.53 -13.41
CA SER A 177 27.30 -17.68 -12.71
C SER A 177 28.64 -17.37 -12.04
N ASN A 178 29.22 -16.22 -12.30
CA ASN A 178 30.46 -15.74 -11.72
C ASN A 178 30.19 -14.84 -10.50
N LEU A 179 30.49 -15.37 -9.30
CA LEU A 179 30.23 -14.68 -8.04
C LEU A 179 30.88 -13.28 -7.97
N THR A 180 32.13 -13.17 -8.45
CA THR A 180 32.84 -11.88 -8.44
C THR A 180 32.13 -10.86 -9.31
N GLN A 181 31.62 -11.25 -10.49
CA GLN A 181 30.84 -10.32 -11.31
C GLN A 181 29.51 -9.95 -10.66
N VAL A 182 28.81 -10.92 -10.07
CA VAL A 182 27.51 -10.69 -9.44
C VAL A 182 27.61 -9.71 -8.28
N GLN A 183 28.72 -9.72 -7.52
CA GLN A 183 28.86 -8.95 -6.28
C GLN A 183 29.79 -7.73 -6.38
N ASN A 184 30.45 -7.53 -7.52
CA ASN A 184 31.41 -6.40 -7.68
C ASN A 184 31.29 -5.69 -9.05
N CYS A 185 30.35 -6.09 -9.88
CA CYS A 185 30.11 -5.42 -11.15
C CYS A 185 28.70 -4.81 -11.18
N GLU A 186 28.55 -3.81 -12.01
CA GLU A 186 27.33 -3.04 -12.15
C GLU A 186 26.16 -3.91 -12.66
N LEU A 187 25.11 -4.02 -11.86
CA LEU A 187 23.83 -4.58 -12.28
C LEU A 187 23.18 -3.64 -13.32
N LEU A 188 23.01 -4.09 -14.55
CA LEU A 188 22.39 -3.31 -15.64
C LEU A 188 23.07 -1.94 -15.90
N GLY A 189 24.33 -1.79 -15.49
CA GLY A 189 25.06 -0.54 -15.64
C GLY A 189 24.79 0.48 -14.51
N LEU A 190 24.16 0.09 -13.43
CA LEU A 190 23.97 0.91 -12.23
C LEU A 190 25.28 0.94 -11.41
N PRO A 191 25.78 2.12 -11.00
CA PRO A 191 27.01 2.25 -10.22
C PRO A 191 26.95 1.40 -8.96
N ASP A 192 27.83 0.43 -8.84
CA ASP A 192 27.86 -0.56 -7.78
C ASP A 192 28.67 -0.07 -6.58
N LEU A 193 28.04 0.04 -5.41
CA LEU A 193 28.68 0.55 -4.20
C LEU A 193 29.66 -0.46 -3.62
N ARG A 194 30.85 0.01 -3.23
CA ARG A 194 31.88 -0.81 -2.57
C ARG A 194 31.49 -1.13 -1.12
N THR A 195 30.53 -2.03 -0.96
CA THR A 195 29.95 -2.39 0.35
C THR A 195 30.96 -3.03 1.31
N GLY A 196 32.12 -3.49 0.80
CA GLY A 196 33.29 -3.89 1.59
C GLY A 196 33.97 -2.75 2.35
N SER A 197 33.73 -1.48 1.98
CA SER A 197 34.30 -0.30 2.61
C SER A 197 33.57 0.05 3.93
N ASP A 198 34.32 0.38 4.99
CA ASP A 198 33.73 0.86 6.25
C ASP A 198 32.99 2.18 6.08
N THR A 199 33.44 3.06 5.17
CA THR A 199 32.77 4.32 4.84
C THR A 199 31.41 4.06 4.23
N VAL A 200 31.34 3.19 3.21
CA VAL A 200 30.10 2.83 2.53
C VAL A 200 29.13 2.14 3.51
N ARG A 201 29.60 1.15 4.27
CA ARG A 201 28.79 0.48 5.30
C ARG A 201 28.21 1.44 6.33
N ALA A 202 29.01 2.43 6.77
CA ALA A 202 28.53 3.43 7.73
C ALA A 202 27.46 4.33 7.11
N GLY A 203 27.68 4.87 5.91
CA GLY A 203 26.72 5.74 5.24
C GLY A 203 25.40 5.02 4.90
N LEU A 204 25.46 3.76 4.46
CA LEU A 204 24.26 2.94 4.21
C LEU A 204 23.50 2.68 5.52
N ALA A 205 24.21 2.35 6.61
CA ALA A 205 23.59 2.17 7.92
C ALA A 205 22.97 3.48 8.44
N ASP A 206 23.62 4.63 8.24
CA ASP A 206 23.09 5.95 8.63
C ASP A 206 21.80 6.27 7.86
N PHE A 207 21.73 5.96 6.56
CA PHE A 207 20.52 6.10 5.77
C PHE A 207 19.36 5.24 6.32
N LEU A 208 19.62 3.96 6.61
CA LEU A 208 18.61 3.05 7.16
C LEU A 208 18.21 3.48 8.59
N ASN A 209 19.17 3.88 9.42
CA ASN A 209 18.90 4.40 10.78
C ASN A 209 18.07 5.69 10.76
N SER A 210 18.22 6.53 9.73
CA SER A 210 17.38 7.72 9.56
C SER A 210 15.91 7.38 9.38
N GLN A 211 15.61 6.26 8.76
CA GLN A 211 14.25 5.73 8.58
C GLN A 211 13.74 5.06 9.86
N LEU A 212 14.58 4.27 10.54
CA LEU A 212 14.24 3.69 11.85
C LEU A 212 13.90 4.78 12.87
N ALA A 213 14.63 5.89 12.85
CA ALA A 213 14.34 7.04 13.71
C ALA A 213 12.97 7.72 13.42
N LEU A 214 12.44 7.57 12.22
CA LEU A 214 11.08 8.01 11.86
C LEU A 214 10.00 6.99 12.23
N GLY A 215 10.39 5.77 12.60
CA GLY A 215 9.50 4.70 13.02
C GLY A 215 9.36 3.54 12.03
N VAL A 216 10.18 3.44 10.99
CA VAL A 216 10.23 2.25 10.12
C VAL A 216 10.55 1.02 10.96
N ASP A 217 9.87 -0.11 10.71
CA ASP A 217 9.98 -1.35 11.49
C ASP A 217 10.87 -2.40 10.80
N GLY A 218 11.23 -2.19 9.54
CA GLY A 218 12.05 -3.13 8.81
C GLY A 218 12.27 -2.77 7.34
N PHE A 219 12.98 -3.64 6.63
CA PHE A 219 13.44 -3.39 5.27
C PHE A 219 13.25 -4.62 4.37
N ARG A 220 12.77 -4.38 3.16
CA ARG A 220 13.04 -5.25 2.02
C ARG A 220 14.33 -4.76 1.39
N VAL A 221 15.36 -5.58 1.33
CA VAL A 221 16.63 -5.20 0.71
C VAL A 221 16.58 -5.52 -0.77
N ASP A 222 16.58 -4.47 -1.58
CA ASP A 222 16.63 -4.54 -3.04
C ASP A 222 17.97 -5.07 -3.52
N ALA A 223 17.95 -5.88 -4.58
CA ALA A 223 19.16 -6.39 -5.24
C ALA A 223 20.18 -7.01 -4.25
N ALA A 224 19.73 -7.55 -3.10
CA ALA A 224 20.60 -8.05 -2.04
C ALA A 224 21.57 -9.13 -2.52
N LYS A 225 21.19 -9.88 -3.57
CA LYS A 225 22.06 -10.85 -4.25
C LYS A 225 23.40 -10.26 -4.71
N HIS A 226 23.43 -8.96 -4.97
CA HIS A 226 24.60 -8.24 -5.49
C HIS A 226 25.48 -7.65 -4.38
N ILE A 227 25.05 -7.74 -3.13
CA ILE A 227 25.84 -7.37 -1.94
C ILE A 227 26.42 -8.64 -1.32
N PRO A 228 27.73 -8.75 -1.09
CA PRO A 228 28.27 -9.89 -0.34
C PRO A 228 27.54 -10.06 1.00
N GLU A 229 27.16 -11.29 1.34
CA GLU A 229 26.42 -11.61 2.58
C GLU A 229 27.13 -11.11 3.85
N THR A 230 28.46 -11.11 3.85
CA THR A 230 29.27 -10.58 4.95
C THR A 230 29.19 -9.06 5.06
N ASP A 231 29.05 -8.35 3.94
CA ASP A 231 28.93 -6.90 3.89
C ASP A 231 27.56 -6.46 4.33
N LEU A 232 26.52 -7.17 3.87
CA LEU A 232 25.14 -6.93 4.30
C LEU A 232 25.01 -7.12 5.81
N ALA A 233 25.54 -8.24 6.35
CA ALA A 233 25.56 -8.48 7.79
C ALA A 233 26.32 -7.39 8.56
N ALA A 234 27.41 -6.85 7.99
CA ALA A 234 28.18 -5.76 8.59
C ALA A 234 27.41 -4.43 8.59
N ILE A 235 26.61 -4.14 7.55
CA ILE A 235 25.70 -2.99 7.52
C ILE A 235 24.61 -3.16 8.57
N GLU A 236 23.94 -4.33 8.60
CA GLU A 236 22.88 -4.65 9.56
C GLU A 236 23.33 -4.55 11.01
N SER A 237 24.58 -4.96 11.30
CA SER A 237 25.16 -4.87 12.65
C SER A 237 25.28 -3.44 13.20
N LYS A 238 25.15 -2.43 12.34
CA LYS A 238 25.19 -1.00 12.69
C LYS A 238 23.78 -0.40 12.83
N LEU A 239 22.72 -1.18 12.57
CA LEU A 239 21.35 -0.68 12.67
C LEU A 239 20.94 -0.53 14.14
N THR A 240 20.21 0.54 14.40
CA THR A 240 19.57 0.77 15.70
C THR A 240 18.28 -0.06 15.80
N ASN A 241 17.82 -0.27 17.02
CA ASN A 241 16.51 -0.83 17.22
C ASN A 241 15.42 0.10 16.67
N THR A 242 14.29 -0.50 16.29
CA THR A 242 13.04 0.20 15.96
C THR A 242 12.54 1.02 17.16
N THR A 243 11.59 1.90 16.96
CA THR A 243 10.94 2.67 18.04
C THR A 243 10.22 1.77 19.07
N ALA A 244 9.89 0.53 18.69
CA ALA A 244 9.36 -0.50 19.59
C ALA A 244 10.45 -1.21 20.44
N GLY A 245 11.74 -0.89 20.23
CA GLY A 245 12.86 -1.45 20.96
C GLY A 245 13.31 -2.83 20.47
N THR A 246 12.84 -3.31 19.33
CA THR A 246 13.23 -4.58 18.70
C THR A 246 14.20 -4.33 17.55
N ALA A 247 14.96 -5.35 17.13
CA ALA A 247 15.70 -5.27 15.88
C ALA A 247 14.74 -5.09 14.70
N PRO A 248 15.12 -4.33 13.64
CA PRO A 248 14.31 -4.21 12.44
C PRO A 248 14.13 -5.57 11.76
N TYR A 249 12.95 -5.81 11.19
CA TYR A 249 12.72 -7.00 10.37
C TYR A 249 13.37 -6.82 9.00
N VAL A 250 14.15 -7.82 8.53
CA VAL A 250 14.81 -7.76 7.23
C VAL A 250 14.36 -8.95 6.38
N PHE A 251 14.01 -8.67 5.13
CA PHE A 251 13.83 -9.68 4.11
C PHE A 251 14.43 -9.21 2.77
N GLN A 252 14.92 -10.14 1.98
CA GLN A 252 15.91 -9.87 0.97
C GLN A 252 15.48 -10.37 -0.40
N GLU A 253 15.82 -9.62 -1.44
CA GLU A 253 15.67 -10.07 -2.81
C GLU A 253 16.91 -10.84 -3.26
N ILE A 254 16.81 -12.16 -3.28
CA ILE A 254 17.82 -13.07 -3.82
C ILE A 254 17.20 -13.88 -4.95
N TYR A 255 17.37 -13.39 -6.18
CA TYR A 255 16.82 -14.10 -7.34
C TYR A 255 17.52 -15.46 -7.54
N PRO A 256 16.76 -16.60 -7.61
CA PRO A 256 17.33 -17.93 -7.65
C PRO A 256 17.99 -18.27 -9.00
N GLY A 257 18.73 -19.37 -9.05
CA GLY A 257 19.21 -19.99 -10.30
C GLY A 257 20.69 -19.82 -10.62
N SER A 258 21.42 -18.97 -9.87
CA SER A 258 22.87 -18.80 -10.01
C SER A 258 23.50 -18.48 -8.66
N THR A 259 24.82 -18.28 -8.60
CA THR A 259 25.50 -17.88 -7.38
C THR A 259 25.31 -16.38 -7.12
N PRO A 260 25.23 -15.93 -5.84
CA PRO A 260 25.05 -16.73 -4.63
C PRO A 260 23.64 -17.31 -4.53
N GLN A 261 23.41 -18.22 -3.57
CA GLN A 261 22.14 -18.89 -3.36
C GLN A 261 21.33 -18.20 -2.24
N PRO A 262 19.99 -18.31 -2.23
CA PRO A 262 19.16 -17.80 -1.13
C PRO A 262 19.62 -18.22 0.27
N ALA A 263 20.12 -19.44 0.41
CA ALA A 263 20.58 -19.98 1.69
C ALA A 263 21.82 -19.27 2.26
N ASP A 264 22.61 -18.61 1.44
CA ASP A 264 23.80 -17.89 1.87
C ASP A 264 23.42 -16.64 2.70
N TYR A 265 22.18 -16.14 2.53
CA TYR A 265 21.67 -14.91 3.16
C TYR A 265 20.74 -15.13 4.36
N TYR A 266 20.45 -16.36 4.76
CA TYR A 266 19.55 -16.63 5.89
C TYR A 266 20.03 -16.08 7.23
N ALA A 267 21.31 -15.76 7.36
CA ALA A 267 21.86 -15.15 8.57
C ALA A 267 21.45 -13.67 8.70
N SER A 268 21.19 -12.98 7.59
CA SER A 268 20.80 -11.56 7.52
C SER A 268 19.27 -11.37 7.57
N GLY A 269 18.47 -12.38 7.30
CA GLY A 269 17.01 -12.27 7.36
C GLY A 269 16.29 -13.27 6.47
N ASP A 270 14.99 -13.06 6.30
CA ASP A 270 14.19 -13.88 5.40
C ASP A 270 14.48 -13.54 3.93
N VAL A 271 14.13 -14.44 3.02
CA VAL A 271 14.36 -14.27 1.58
C VAL A 271 13.04 -14.41 0.82
N LEU A 272 12.82 -13.56 -0.18
CA LEU A 272 11.67 -13.66 -1.08
C LEU A 272 11.69 -14.95 -1.89
N ASP A 273 10.63 -15.76 -1.80
CA ASP A 273 10.56 -17.07 -2.45
C ASP A 273 10.00 -17.00 -3.87
N PHE A 274 10.85 -16.69 -4.85
CA PHE A 274 10.53 -16.67 -6.27
C PHE A 274 10.08 -18.03 -6.81
N THR A 275 10.58 -19.13 -6.19
CA THR A 275 10.16 -20.48 -6.56
C THR A 275 8.72 -20.73 -6.16
N TYR A 276 8.30 -20.25 -4.98
CA TYR A 276 6.90 -20.32 -4.55
C TYR A 276 5.99 -19.62 -5.57
N ALA A 277 6.31 -18.39 -5.97
CA ALA A 277 5.53 -17.62 -6.96
C ALA A 277 5.44 -18.37 -8.31
N SER A 278 6.53 -18.97 -8.77
CA SER A 278 6.55 -19.80 -9.98
C SER A 278 5.65 -21.05 -9.86
N ARG A 279 5.59 -21.67 -8.67
CA ARG A 279 4.68 -22.81 -8.40
C ARG A 279 3.22 -22.38 -8.38
N MET A 280 2.92 -21.19 -7.83
CA MET A 280 1.57 -20.62 -7.89
C MET A 280 1.13 -20.44 -9.33
N LYS A 281 1.93 -19.79 -10.16
CA LYS A 281 1.60 -19.63 -11.59
C LYS A 281 1.36 -20.97 -12.28
N SER A 282 2.29 -21.92 -12.12
CA SER A 282 2.17 -23.24 -12.76
C SER A 282 0.88 -23.96 -12.35
N ALA A 283 0.51 -23.92 -11.08
CA ALA A 283 -0.68 -24.60 -10.58
C ALA A 283 -1.99 -23.90 -11.04
N PHE A 284 -2.06 -22.58 -10.96
CA PHE A 284 -3.30 -21.83 -11.28
C PHE A 284 -3.53 -21.64 -12.79
N GLN A 285 -2.48 -21.74 -13.61
CA GLN A 285 -2.60 -21.85 -15.07
C GLN A 285 -2.70 -23.32 -15.55
N GLY A 286 -2.41 -24.29 -14.68
CA GLY A 286 -2.48 -25.72 -14.92
C GLY A 286 -3.44 -26.44 -13.97
N ASN A 287 -2.91 -27.34 -13.15
CA ASN A 287 -3.66 -28.16 -12.22
C ASN A 287 -3.39 -27.75 -10.76
N VAL A 288 -4.39 -27.26 -10.06
CA VAL A 288 -4.25 -26.92 -8.62
C VAL A 288 -4.05 -28.15 -7.74
N SER A 289 -4.34 -29.35 -8.24
CA SER A 289 -4.02 -30.62 -7.57
C SER A 289 -2.51 -30.79 -7.29
N ASP A 290 -1.65 -30.16 -8.09
CA ASP A 290 -0.19 -30.26 -7.96
C ASP A 290 0.32 -29.53 -6.70
N LEU A 291 -0.48 -28.64 -6.13
CA LEU A 291 -0.20 -27.97 -4.86
C LEU A 291 -0.11 -28.94 -3.67
N SER A 292 -0.61 -30.17 -3.80
CA SER A 292 -0.44 -31.23 -2.78
C SER A 292 1.04 -31.57 -2.51
N SER A 293 1.91 -31.32 -3.49
CA SER A 293 3.37 -31.54 -3.39
C SER A 293 4.19 -30.27 -3.24
N LEU A 294 3.55 -29.13 -2.91
CA LEU A 294 4.20 -27.81 -2.88
C LEU A 294 5.45 -27.78 -1.99
N GLN A 295 5.39 -28.37 -0.79
CA GLN A 295 6.53 -28.41 0.15
C GLN A 295 7.77 -29.17 -0.39
N SER A 296 7.59 -30.09 -1.31
CA SER A 296 8.67 -30.84 -1.96
C SER A 296 9.06 -30.28 -3.34
N SER A 297 8.55 -29.13 -3.73
CA SER A 297 8.72 -28.57 -5.07
C SER A 297 9.93 -27.63 -5.22
N GLY A 298 10.81 -27.58 -4.21
CA GLY A 298 12.03 -26.76 -4.20
C GLY A 298 11.80 -25.31 -3.75
N ILE A 299 10.65 -25.02 -3.10
CA ILE A 299 10.41 -23.76 -2.42
C ILE A 299 11.34 -23.60 -1.21
N LEU A 300 11.60 -22.35 -0.80
CA LEU A 300 12.48 -22.07 0.32
C LEU A 300 11.89 -22.57 1.66
N PRO A 301 12.73 -22.85 2.68
CA PRO A 301 12.25 -23.21 4.01
C PRO A 301 11.33 -22.12 4.59
N ALA A 302 10.21 -22.51 5.13
CA ALA A 302 9.20 -21.57 5.65
C ALA A 302 9.73 -20.62 6.73
N ALA A 303 10.70 -21.06 7.53
CA ALA A 303 11.30 -20.27 8.59
C ALA A 303 12.28 -19.19 8.12
N ASN A 304 12.59 -19.15 6.83
CA ASN A 304 13.58 -18.24 6.25
C ASN A 304 13.06 -17.57 4.98
N SER A 305 11.74 -17.52 4.81
CA SER A 305 11.20 -17.02 3.55
C SER A 305 9.96 -16.14 3.71
N VAL A 306 9.79 -15.24 2.75
CA VAL A 306 8.58 -14.48 2.50
C VAL A 306 7.96 -14.98 1.21
N SER A 307 6.73 -15.49 1.30
CA SER A 307 6.00 -16.01 0.13
C SER A 307 5.22 -14.88 -0.57
N PHE A 308 5.12 -14.98 -1.89
CA PHE A 308 4.34 -14.05 -2.71
C PHE A 308 3.82 -14.75 -3.97
N VAL A 309 2.77 -14.22 -4.57
CA VAL A 309 2.23 -14.69 -5.85
C VAL A 309 2.86 -13.93 -7.01
N THR A 310 3.12 -12.65 -6.83
CA THR A 310 3.84 -11.79 -7.77
C THR A 310 4.48 -10.59 -7.06
N ASN A 311 5.38 -9.91 -7.76
CA ASN A 311 5.95 -8.62 -7.39
C ASN A 311 6.04 -7.70 -8.62
N HIS A 312 6.53 -6.49 -8.44
CA HIS A 312 6.60 -5.46 -9.47
C HIS A 312 7.48 -5.82 -10.68
N ASP A 313 8.55 -6.61 -10.50
CA ASP A 313 9.41 -7.06 -11.59
C ASP A 313 8.77 -8.18 -12.40
N THR A 314 8.23 -9.16 -11.70
CA THR A 314 7.84 -10.44 -12.30
C THR A 314 6.42 -10.45 -12.85
N GLU A 315 5.56 -9.53 -12.44
CA GLU A 315 4.25 -9.35 -13.06
C GLU A 315 4.34 -8.83 -14.51
N ARG A 316 5.40 -8.06 -14.83
CA ARG A 316 5.53 -7.33 -16.11
C ARG A 316 6.25 -8.12 -17.17
N ASN A 317 7.16 -8.99 -16.79
CA ASN A 317 7.94 -9.84 -17.72
C ASN A 317 7.27 -11.20 -17.98
N GLY A 318 6.11 -11.45 -17.37
CA GLY A 318 5.35 -12.68 -17.55
C GLY A 318 5.96 -13.89 -16.81
N LEU A 319 6.90 -13.68 -15.91
CA LEU A 319 7.50 -14.77 -15.12
C LEU A 319 6.52 -15.32 -14.09
N HIS A 320 5.81 -14.42 -13.40
CA HIS A 320 4.77 -14.78 -12.45
C HIS A 320 3.37 -14.34 -12.92
N MET A 321 2.38 -14.52 -12.08
CA MET A 321 1.01 -14.06 -12.34
C MET A 321 0.93 -12.53 -12.24
N SER A 322 -0.15 -11.97 -12.76
CA SER A 322 -0.46 -10.55 -12.63
C SER A 322 -1.97 -10.34 -12.54
N TYR A 323 -2.42 -9.13 -12.29
CA TYR A 323 -3.83 -8.77 -12.34
C TYR A 323 -4.52 -9.19 -13.67
N LYS A 324 -3.77 -9.33 -14.77
CA LYS A 324 -4.26 -9.78 -16.09
C LYS A 324 -4.71 -11.24 -16.11
N ASP A 325 -4.30 -12.05 -15.12
CA ASP A 325 -4.79 -13.43 -14.94
C ASP A 325 -6.17 -13.46 -14.24
N GLY A 326 -6.73 -12.30 -13.86
CA GLY A 326 -8.07 -12.14 -13.33
C GLY A 326 -8.33 -12.98 -12.09
N ASP A 327 -9.46 -13.71 -12.06
CA ASP A 327 -9.88 -14.52 -10.90
C ASP A 327 -8.84 -15.59 -10.50
N ALA A 328 -8.05 -16.09 -11.44
CA ALA A 328 -6.99 -17.07 -11.11
C ALA A 328 -5.88 -16.44 -10.26
N TYR A 329 -5.52 -15.19 -10.52
CA TYR A 329 -4.56 -14.45 -9.71
C TYR A 329 -5.11 -14.18 -8.30
N LYS A 330 -6.37 -13.73 -8.19
CA LYS A 330 -7.03 -13.59 -6.90
C LYS A 330 -7.04 -14.92 -6.13
N LEU A 331 -7.46 -16.01 -6.80
CA LEU A 331 -7.56 -17.33 -6.18
C LEU A 331 -6.21 -17.87 -5.68
N ALA A 332 -5.09 -17.55 -6.37
CA ALA A 332 -3.75 -17.89 -5.91
C ALA A 332 -3.39 -17.16 -4.60
N ASN A 333 -3.79 -15.89 -4.46
CA ASN A 333 -3.60 -15.14 -3.20
C ASN A 333 -4.48 -15.69 -2.07
N LEU A 334 -5.73 -16.09 -2.34
CA LEU A 334 -6.56 -16.76 -1.33
C LEU A 334 -5.93 -18.07 -0.85
N PHE A 335 -5.36 -18.86 -1.79
CA PHE A 335 -4.64 -20.09 -1.44
C PHE A 335 -3.40 -19.80 -0.58
N GLN A 336 -2.59 -18.81 -0.96
CA GLN A 336 -1.39 -18.40 -0.20
C GLN A 336 -1.74 -18.07 1.26
N LEU A 337 -2.81 -17.30 1.47
CA LEU A 337 -3.28 -16.94 2.81
C LEU A 337 -3.85 -18.14 3.59
N ALA A 338 -4.43 -19.12 2.90
CA ALA A 338 -4.93 -20.35 3.52
C ALA A 338 -3.81 -21.32 3.88
N TYR A 339 -2.79 -21.44 3.01
CA TYR A 339 -1.73 -22.43 3.13
C TYR A 339 -0.58 -21.88 3.98
N LYS A 340 -0.46 -22.37 5.20
CA LYS A 340 0.64 -21.92 6.08
C LYS A 340 1.98 -22.40 5.56
N TRP A 341 2.74 -21.52 4.95
CA TRP A 341 4.11 -21.81 4.56
C TRP A 341 5.09 -20.81 5.16
N ALA A 342 5.14 -19.59 4.69
CA ALA A 342 6.05 -18.51 5.08
C ALA A 342 5.24 -17.27 5.44
N THR A 343 5.89 -16.17 5.74
CA THR A 343 5.25 -14.84 5.84
C THR A 343 4.67 -14.45 4.49
N PRO A 344 3.34 -14.32 4.33
CA PRO A 344 2.74 -14.06 3.03
C PRO A 344 2.68 -12.56 2.71
N THR A 345 2.90 -12.21 1.43
CA THR A 345 2.66 -10.85 0.94
C THR A 345 1.48 -10.82 -0.04
N VAL A 346 0.65 -9.77 0.07
CA VAL A 346 -0.41 -9.43 -0.87
C VAL A 346 0.01 -8.18 -1.62
N TYR A 347 0.14 -8.29 -2.94
CA TYR A 347 0.67 -7.23 -3.79
C TYR A 347 -0.47 -6.43 -4.44
N ALA A 348 -0.44 -5.11 -4.26
CA ALA A 348 -1.34 -4.15 -4.89
C ALA A 348 -0.55 -3.12 -5.70
N SER A 349 -1.00 -2.86 -6.93
CA SER A 349 -0.30 -2.07 -7.94
C SER A 349 -1.33 -1.34 -8.81
N TRP A 350 -0.92 -0.84 -9.97
CA TRP A 350 -1.85 -0.26 -10.95
C TRP A 350 -2.03 -1.16 -12.17
N GLU A 351 -3.10 -0.90 -12.92
CA GLU A 351 -3.39 -1.60 -14.17
C GLU A 351 -2.51 -1.04 -15.30
N TRP A 352 -1.32 -1.60 -15.46
CA TRP A 352 -0.37 -1.22 -16.49
C TRP A 352 -0.69 -1.89 -17.85
N THR A 353 -0.43 -1.16 -18.94
CA THR A 353 -0.55 -1.66 -20.33
C THR A 353 0.80 -1.80 -21.03
N GLN A 354 1.81 -1.08 -20.56
CA GLN A 354 3.19 -1.14 -21.03
C GLN A 354 4.11 -1.53 -19.87
N SER A 355 5.15 -2.32 -20.13
CA SER A 355 6.06 -2.83 -19.09
C SER A 355 6.69 -1.74 -18.23
N ASP A 356 7.08 -0.63 -18.85
CA ASP A 356 7.76 0.48 -18.19
C ASP A 356 6.83 1.58 -17.67
N GLN A 357 5.51 1.37 -17.82
CA GLN A 357 4.52 2.38 -17.45
C GLN A 357 4.61 2.74 -15.96
N ALA A 358 4.70 4.04 -15.70
CA ALA A 358 4.60 4.61 -14.35
C ALA A 358 3.21 4.42 -13.73
N PRO A 359 3.09 4.52 -12.40
CA PRO A 359 1.79 4.69 -11.75
C PRO A 359 1.10 5.99 -12.21
N PRO A 360 -0.20 6.13 -11.98
CA PRO A 360 -0.89 7.41 -12.19
C PRO A 360 -0.16 8.54 -11.48
N ASN A 361 0.21 9.59 -12.24
CA ASN A 361 1.05 10.67 -11.73
C ASN A 361 0.73 12.02 -12.34
N SER A 362 1.17 13.09 -11.68
CA SER A 362 1.18 14.46 -12.19
C SER A 362 2.61 14.97 -12.20
N SER A 363 3.18 15.20 -13.39
CA SER A 363 4.57 15.64 -13.57
C SER A 363 5.59 14.75 -12.84
N GLY A 364 5.31 13.43 -12.80
CA GLY A 364 6.13 12.41 -12.17
C GLY A 364 5.83 12.15 -10.69
N PHE A 365 5.14 13.03 -9.98
CA PHE A 365 4.68 12.77 -8.61
C PHE A 365 3.43 11.91 -8.62
N VAL A 366 3.44 10.83 -7.86
CA VAL A 366 2.34 9.87 -7.80
C VAL A 366 1.10 10.54 -7.20
N THR A 367 -0.03 10.46 -7.92
CA THR A 367 -1.31 10.96 -7.45
C THR A 367 -1.93 10.05 -6.40
N ASP A 368 -2.96 10.53 -5.70
CA ASP A 368 -3.68 9.70 -4.73
C ASP A 368 -4.25 8.46 -5.40
N THR A 369 -4.18 7.33 -4.69
CA THR A 369 -4.65 6.04 -5.17
C THR A 369 -6.17 5.99 -5.17
N ASP A 370 -6.75 5.75 -6.34
CA ASP A 370 -8.20 5.56 -6.51
C ASP A 370 -8.50 4.10 -6.90
N CYS A 371 -8.90 3.31 -5.92
CA CYS A 371 -9.28 1.91 -6.12
C CYS A 371 -10.66 1.72 -6.78
N SER A 372 -11.40 2.79 -7.03
CA SER A 372 -12.71 2.77 -7.70
C SER A 372 -12.63 3.13 -9.19
N GLY A 373 -11.56 3.81 -9.59
CA GLY A 373 -11.43 4.44 -10.91
C GLY A 373 -10.86 3.56 -12.03
N GLY A 374 -10.49 2.30 -11.76
CA GLY A 374 -10.01 1.36 -12.79
C GLY A 374 -8.58 1.63 -13.29
N ASN A 375 -7.76 2.40 -12.55
CA ASN A 375 -6.34 2.59 -12.82
C ASN A 375 -5.44 1.86 -11.81
N TRP A 376 -6.01 1.48 -10.66
CA TRP A 376 -5.33 0.78 -9.59
C TRP A 376 -5.97 -0.58 -9.32
N TYR A 377 -5.16 -1.60 -9.13
CA TYR A 377 -5.58 -2.94 -8.75
C TYR A 377 -5.29 -3.15 -7.26
N CYS A 378 -6.25 -2.78 -6.42
CA CYS A 378 -6.14 -2.79 -4.97
C CYS A 378 -6.58 -4.15 -4.41
N LEU A 379 -5.78 -5.17 -4.60
CA LEU A 379 -6.08 -6.53 -4.17
C LEU A 379 -6.19 -6.65 -2.65
N ASP A 380 -5.44 -5.85 -1.92
CA ASP A 380 -5.37 -5.82 -0.45
C ASP A 380 -6.71 -5.55 0.23
N ARG A 381 -7.64 -4.85 -0.45
CA ARG A 381 -9.00 -4.56 0.04
C ARG A 381 -10.11 -5.42 -0.59
N ASP A 382 -9.76 -6.36 -1.46
CA ASP A 382 -10.75 -7.30 -2.00
C ASP A 382 -11.42 -8.10 -0.88
N THR A 383 -12.75 -8.20 -0.91
CA THR A 383 -13.56 -8.84 0.14
C THR A 383 -13.05 -10.24 0.51
N GLY A 384 -12.71 -11.06 -0.50
CA GLY A 384 -12.21 -12.41 -0.28
C GLY A 384 -10.80 -12.41 0.33
N VAL A 385 -9.95 -11.49 -0.11
CA VAL A 385 -8.57 -11.36 0.43
C VAL A 385 -8.62 -10.89 1.88
N VAL A 386 -9.41 -9.86 2.20
CA VAL A 386 -9.62 -9.38 3.58
C VAL A 386 -10.18 -10.49 4.48
N GLY A 387 -11.18 -11.24 3.98
CA GLY A 387 -11.72 -12.41 4.68
C GLY A 387 -10.65 -13.47 4.93
N MET A 388 -9.76 -13.70 3.97
CA MET A 388 -8.66 -14.67 4.12
C MET A 388 -7.52 -14.17 5.00
N VAL A 389 -7.29 -12.88 5.13
CA VAL A 389 -6.39 -12.30 6.15
C VAL A 389 -6.92 -12.61 7.54
N ALA A 390 -8.21 -12.37 7.79
CA ALA A 390 -8.85 -12.72 9.05
C ALA A 390 -8.79 -14.24 9.32
N TRP A 391 -9.02 -15.06 8.30
CA TRP A 391 -8.91 -16.52 8.37
C TRP A 391 -7.47 -16.96 8.71
N HIS A 392 -6.46 -16.39 8.04
CA HIS A 392 -5.04 -16.65 8.27
C HIS A 392 -4.65 -16.37 9.73
N ASN A 393 -5.04 -15.21 10.23
CA ASN A 393 -4.76 -14.80 11.61
C ASN A 393 -5.44 -15.73 12.62
N ALA A 394 -6.70 -16.10 12.38
CA ALA A 394 -7.43 -17.03 13.25
C ALA A 394 -6.84 -18.45 13.23
N ALA A 395 -6.41 -18.92 12.06
CA ALA A 395 -5.75 -20.23 11.92
C ALA A 395 -4.34 -20.24 12.55
N GLY A 396 -3.67 -19.10 12.60
CA GLY A 396 -2.38 -18.89 13.25
C GLY A 396 -1.34 -19.95 12.94
N THR A 397 -0.80 -20.60 13.96
CA THR A 397 0.24 -21.64 13.81
C THR A 397 -0.30 -23.06 13.55
N ALA A 398 -1.63 -23.25 13.43
CA ALA A 398 -2.21 -24.56 13.18
C ALA A 398 -1.66 -25.17 11.88
N ALA A 399 -1.31 -26.46 11.91
CA ALA A 399 -0.73 -27.16 10.75
C ALA A 399 -1.79 -27.43 9.67
N VAL A 400 -1.37 -27.49 8.41
CA VAL A 400 -2.21 -28.00 7.30
C VAL A 400 -2.58 -29.44 7.59
N SER A 401 -3.87 -29.78 7.46
CA SER A 401 -4.43 -31.10 7.71
C SER A 401 -5.48 -31.45 6.66
N ASP A 402 -5.85 -32.71 6.61
CA ASP A 402 -7.01 -33.20 5.84
C ASP A 402 -7.01 -32.76 4.37
N TRP A 403 -5.85 -32.77 3.73
CA TRP A 403 -5.75 -32.45 2.30
C TRP A 403 -6.56 -33.39 1.45
N GLN A 404 -7.42 -32.85 0.59
CA GLN A 404 -8.29 -33.60 -0.31
C GLN A 404 -8.23 -33.00 -1.71
N THR A 405 -7.83 -33.82 -2.67
CA THR A 405 -7.93 -33.52 -4.10
C THR A 405 -9.20 -34.15 -4.64
N LYS A 406 -10.15 -33.34 -5.12
CA LYS A 406 -11.41 -33.81 -5.70
C LYS A 406 -11.34 -33.92 -7.22
N SER A 407 -10.56 -33.05 -7.85
CA SER A 407 -10.22 -33.08 -9.28
C SER A 407 -8.92 -32.31 -9.52
N SER A 408 -8.47 -32.23 -10.77
CA SER A 408 -7.33 -31.35 -11.14
C SER A 408 -7.56 -29.87 -10.77
N ASN A 409 -8.83 -29.44 -10.73
CA ASN A 409 -9.21 -28.06 -10.46
C ASN A 409 -9.83 -27.81 -9.09
N VAL A 410 -10.07 -28.86 -8.28
CA VAL A 410 -10.74 -28.71 -6.97
C VAL A 410 -9.95 -29.40 -5.88
N ILE A 411 -9.53 -28.63 -4.90
CA ILE A 411 -8.84 -29.11 -3.70
C ILE A 411 -9.47 -28.51 -2.44
N GLY A 412 -9.24 -29.13 -1.31
CA GLY A 412 -9.57 -28.58 0.00
C GLY A 412 -8.67 -29.12 1.09
N PHE A 413 -8.48 -28.36 2.16
CA PHE A 413 -7.69 -28.76 3.32
C PHE A 413 -8.10 -27.99 4.56
N GLY A 414 -7.84 -28.56 5.71
CA GLY A 414 -8.02 -27.93 7.03
C GLY A 414 -6.73 -27.35 7.59
N ARG A 415 -6.88 -26.64 8.70
CA ARG A 415 -5.80 -26.15 9.56
C ARG A 415 -6.01 -26.71 10.98
N SER A 416 -5.88 -28.03 11.15
CA SER A 416 -5.99 -28.75 12.44
C SER A 416 -7.21 -28.31 13.28
N GLY A 417 -8.38 -28.19 12.65
CA GLY A 417 -9.66 -27.79 13.29
C GLY A 417 -9.82 -26.29 13.54
N ALA A 418 -8.83 -25.46 13.26
CA ALA A 418 -8.95 -24.01 13.36
C ALA A 418 -9.74 -23.40 12.20
N GLY A 419 -9.65 -23.98 11.00
CA GLY A 419 -10.37 -23.54 9.82
C GLY A 419 -10.33 -24.58 8.71
N PHE A 420 -11.15 -24.39 7.68
CA PHE A 420 -11.20 -25.17 6.46
C PHE A 420 -11.26 -24.26 5.24
N PHE A 421 -10.52 -24.63 4.19
CA PHE A 421 -10.44 -23.94 2.92
C PHE A 421 -10.64 -24.94 1.78
N ALA A 422 -11.46 -24.57 0.79
CA ALA A 422 -11.61 -25.32 -0.47
C ALA A 422 -11.67 -24.36 -1.64
N LEU A 423 -11.01 -24.69 -2.75
CA LEU A 423 -11.00 -23.88 -3.96
C LEU A 423 -11.41 -24.67 -5.20
N ASN A 424 -11.94 -23.94 -6.18
CA ASN A 424 -12.28 -24.41 -7.51
C ASN A 424 -11.68 -23.49 -8.58
N ASN A 425 -10.61 -23.94 -9.23
CA ASN A 425 -9.98 -23.26 -10.37
C ASN A 425 -10.64 -23.56 -11.72
N GLY A 426 -11.71 -24.36 -11.74
CA GLY A 426 -12.48 -24.68 -12.94
C GLY A 426 -13.37 -23.54 -13.41
N SER A 427 -13.90 -23.65 -14.63
CA SER A 427 -14.78 -22.65 -15.28
C SER A 427 -16.27 -22.83 -14.96
N SER A 428 -16.63 -23.81 -14.14
CA SER A 428 -18.01 -24.08 -13.71
C SER A 428 -18.05 -24.36 -12.22
N PRO A 429 -19.17 -24.07 -11.53
CA PRO A 429 -19.33 -24.43 -10.12
C PRO A 429 -19.16 -25.95 -9.90
N ALA A 430 -18.60 -26.30 -8.76
CA ALA A 430 -18.36 -27.71 -8.41
C ALA A 430 -18.87 -28.01 -6.99
N THR A 431 -19.59 -29.11 -6.84
CA THR A 431 -20.14 -29.55 -5.54
C THR A 431 -19.45 -30.83 -5.10
N TYR A 432 -18.85 -30.80 -3.91
CA TYR A 432 -18.20 -31.95 -3.29
C TYR A 432 -18.42 -31.98 -1.78
N THR A 433 -18.41 -33.16 -1.21
CA THR A 433 -18.34 -33.35 0.26
C THR A 433 -16.88 -33.42 0.68
N PHE A 434 -16.53 -32.63 1.70
CA PHE A 434 -15.21 -32.58 2.31
C PHE A 434 -15.29 -32.99 3.78
N THR A 435 -14.32 -33.78 4.22
CA THR A 435 -14.00 -33.91 5.65
C THR A 435 -13.28 -32.64 6.07
N THR A 436 -13.78 -31.93 7.07
CA THR A 436 -13.30 -30.59 7.40
C THR A 436 -12.40 -30.53 8.64
N GLY A 437 -12.44 -31.56 9.49
CA GLY A 437 -11.80 -31.51 10.79
C GLY A 437 -12.41 -30.48 11.77
N MET A 438 -13.46 -29.78 11.33
CA MET A 438 -14.18 -28.79 12.14
C MET A 438 -15.27 -29.43 12.98
N ALA A 439 -15.63 -28.81 14.09
CA ALA A 439 -16.79 -29.20 14.90
C ALA A 439 -18.09 -29.03 14.09
N ASP A 440 -19.13 -29.78 14.47
CA ASP A 440 -20.47 -29.59 13.91
C ASP A 440 -21.00 -28.21 14.25
N GLY A 441 -21.56 -27.52 13.27
CA GLY A 441 -22.04 -26.15 13.42
C GLY A 441 -22.27 -25.43 12.09
N THR A 442 -22.67 -24.17 12.17
CA THR A 442 -22.84 -23.29 11.00
C THR A 442 -21.81 -22.17 11.07
N TYR A 443 -21.07 -22.01 9.98
CA TYR A 443 -19.93 -21.10 9.85
C TYR A 443 -20.16 -20.11 8.71
N LYS A 444 -19.70 -18.87 8.84
CA LYS A 444 -19.70 -17.89 7.76
C LYS A 444 -18.60 -18.20 6.75
N ASN A 445 -18.92 -18.09 5.46
CA ASN A 445 -17.92 -18.13 4.38
C ASN A 445 -17.20 -16.77 4.33
N VAL A 446 -15.92 -16.73 4.63
CA VAL A 446 -15.19 -15.46 4.66
C VAL A 446 -14.80 -14.93 3.29
N VAL A 447 -14.78 -15.79 2.27
CA VAL A 447 -14.43 -15.40 0.89
C VAL A 447 -15.50 -14.50 0.26
N ASP A 448 -16.74 -14.60 0.68
CA ASP A 448 -17.84 -13.72 0.25
C ASP A 448 -18.23 -12.68 1.32
N GLY A 449 -17.32 -12.38 2.26
CA GLY A 449 -17.56 -11.43 3.33
C GLY A 449 -18.55 -11.92 4.41
N GLY A 450 -18.84 -13.22 4.46
CA GLY A 450 -19.79 -13.80 5.40
C GLY A 450 -21.24 -13.75 4.91
N ALA A 451 -21.47 -13.48 3.62
CA ALA A 451 -22.80 -13.45 3.02
C ALA A 451 -23.45 -14.84 2.97
N SER A 452 -22.65 -15.89 2.76
CA SER A 452 -23.13 -17.28 2.82
C SER A 452 -22.63 -18.01 4.06
N THR A 453 -23.29 -19.13 4.37
CA THR A 453 -22.93 -20.00 5.49
C THR A 453 -22.65 -21.42 5.04
N VAL A 454 -21.80 -22.12 5.78
CA VAL A 454 -21.46 -23.53 5.64
C VAL A 454 -21.93 -24.27 6.86
N THR A 455 -22.64 -25.38 6.69
CA THR A 455 -23.01 -26.29 7.78
C THR A 455 -22.07 -27.49 7.77
N VAL A 456 -21.41 -27.74 8.90
CA VAL A 456 -20.63 -28.95 9.16
C VAL A 456 -21.49 -29.88 9.99
N SER A 457 -21.56 -31.15 9.59
CA SER A 457 -22.27 -32.21 10.30
C SER A 457 -21.47 -33.50 10.22
N GLY A 458 -21.23 -34.17 11.36
CA GLY A 458 -20.36 -35.34 11.43
C GLY A 458 -18.95 -35.06 10.97
N GLY A 459 -18.42 -33.84 11.21
CA GLY A 459 -17.10 -33.40 10.78
C GLY A 459 -16.95 -33.20 9.26
N SER A 460 -18.04 -33.16 8.50
CA SER A 460 -18.05 -33.04 7.03
C SER A 460 -18.98 -31.92 6.57
N ALA A 461 -18.67 -31.31 5.41
CA ALA A 461 -19.50 -30.30 4.76
C ALA A 461 -19.64 -30.60 3.27
N SER A 462 -20.86 -30.43 2.72
CA SER A 462 -21.08 -30.41 1.28
C SER A 462 -20.97 -28.96 0.79
N LEU A 463 -19.95 -28.69 -0.04
CA LEU A 463 -19.63 -27.35 -0.52
C LEU A 463 -19.92 -27.24 -2.02
N THR A 464 -20.70 -26.24 -2.40
CA THR A 464 -20.78 -25.78 -3.79
C THR A 464 -19.84 -24.60 -3.96
N ILE A 465 -18.71 -24.84 -4.61
CA ILE A 465 -17.67 -23.83 -4.81
C ILE A 465 -17.88 -23.20 -6.18
N PRO A 466 -18.10 -21.88 -6.28
CA PRO A 466 -18.27 -21.20 -7.57
C PRO A 466 -17.06 -21.41 -8.49
N ALA A 467 -17.22 -21.18 -9.79
CA ALA A 467 -16.11 -21.18 -10.74
C ALA A 467 -15.08 -20.11 -10.34
N LYS A 468 -13.79 -20.44 -10.48
CA LYS A 468 -12.69 -19.53 -10.17
C LYS A 468 -12.80 -18.87 -8.79
N SER A 469 -13.22 -19.63 -7.77
CA SER A 469 -13.50 -19.11 -6.44
C SER A 469 -13.11 -20.12 -5.35
N ALA A 470 -13.31 -19.70 -4.09
CA ALA A 470 -13.07 -20.53 -2.92
C ALA A 470 -14.21 -20.40 -1.91
N VAL A 471 -14.27 -21.34 -0.97
CA VAL A 471 -15.06 -21.29 0.25
C VAL A 471 -14.13 -21.51 1.41
N ALA A 472 -14.16 -20.62 2.39
CA ALA A 472 -13.33 -20.71 3.59
C ALA A 472 -14.11 -20.29 4.83
N PHE A 473 -13.88 -21.01 5.93
CA PHE A 473 -14.50 -20.72 7.22
C PHE A 473 -13.61 -21.18 8.36
N PHE A 474 -13.79 -20.59 9.56
CA PHE A 474 -12.95 -20.86 10.71
C PHE A 474 -13.72 -20.83 12.03
N ASN A 475 -13.07 -21.24 13.10
CA ASN A 475 -13.67 -21.60 14.39
C ASN A 475 -13.94 -20.38 15.32
N ALA A 476 -13.93 -19.15 14.81
CA ALA A 476 -14.26 -17.94 15.53
C ALA A 476 -15.41 -17.19 14.87
N SER A 477 -16.04 -16.28 15.61
CA SER A 477 -17.05 -15.39 15.04
C SER A 477 -16.39 -14.46 14.02
N TYR A 478 -16.72 -14.63 12.75
CA TYR A 478 -16.26 -13.72 11.71
C TYR A 478 -17.19 -12.51 11.63
N THR A 479 -16.60 -11.34 11.76
CA THR A 479 -17.24 -10.07 11.40
C THR A 479 -16.43 -9.45 10.30
N CYS A 480 -17.03 -9.27 9.15
CA CYS A 480 -16.37 -8.59 8.05
C CYS A 480 -16.05 -7.14 8.45
N THR A 481 -14.86 -6.66 8.15
CA THR A 481 -14.38 -5.34 8.59
C THR A 481 -14.19 -4.36 7.44
N VAL A 482 -13.99 -4.87 6.21
CA VAL A 482 -13.72 -4.07 5.01
C VAL A 482 -14.42 -4.72 3.81
N GLY A 483 -15.06 -3.94 2.99
CA GLY A 483 -15.75 -4.40 1.77
C GLY A 483 -17.00 -5.27 2.03
N CYS A 484 -17.51 -5.22 3.24
CA CYS A 484 -18.60 -6.09 3.68
C CYS A 484 -19.96 -5.53 3.30
N GLY A 485 -20.78 -6.34 2.66
CA GLY A 485 -22.21 -6.14 2.71
C GLY A 485 -22.70 -6.32 4.16
N ASP A 486 -23.24 -5.28 4.75
CA ASP A 486 -23.72 -5.27 6.14
C ASP A 486 -24.80 -6.34 6.37
N THR A 487 -24.43 -7.43 7.09
CA THR A 487 -25.37 -8.50 7.46
C THR A 487 -25.72 -8.42 8.95
N GLY A 488 -26.07 -7.23 9.40
CA GLY A 488 -26.66 -6.99 10.72
C GLY A 488 -28.19 -6.95 10.66
N GLY A 489 -28.86 -8.12 10.71
CA GLY A 489 -30.30 -8.23 11.01
C GLY A 489 -31.25 -7.97 9.86
N GLY A 490 -31.63 -9.03 9.14
CA GLY A 490 -32.89 -9.17 8.40
C GLY A 490 -33.03 -8.34 7.13
N GLY A 491 -32.66 -8.90 5.99
CA GLY A 491 -33.16 -8.46 4.70
C GLY A 491 -32.11 -7.90 3.73
N SER A 492 -31.86 -8.64 2.67
CA SER A 492 -31.21 -8.24 1.41
C SER A 492 -29.71 -7.88 1.45
N SER A 493 -28.92 -8.67 0.75
CA SER A 493 -27.49 -8.43 0.45
C SER A 493 -27.27 -7.03 -0.13
N GLY A 494 -26.76 -6.11 0.67
CA GLY A 494 -26.53 -4.75 0.23
C GLY A 494 -25.14 -4.55 -0.36
N SER A 495 -25.00 -4.53 -1.69
CA SER A 495 -23.88 -3.87 -2.35
C SER A 495 -23.79 -2.43 -1.85
N THR A 496 -22.57 -1.89 -1.71
CA THR A 496 -22.38 -0.47 -1.43
C THR A 496 -22.16 0.32 -2.72
N VAL A 497 -22.39 1.60 -2.65
CA VAL A 497 -22.09 2.55 -3.72
C VAL A 497 -21.35 3.72 -3.12
N SER A 498 -20.46 4.33 -3.87
CA SER A 498 -19.78 5.54 -3.43
C SER A 498 -20.76 6.71 -3.34
N ALA A 499 -20.76 7.41 -2.22
CA ALA A 499 -21.42 8.69 -2.02
C ALA A 499 -20.38 9.78 -1.81
N THR A 500 -20.25 10.67 -2.77
CA THR A 500 -19.40 11.87 -2.65
C THR A 500 -20.20 12.98 -1.96
N PHE A 501 -19.67 13.48 -0.87
CA PHE A 501 -20.20 14.62 -0.11
C PHE A 501 -19.38 15.86 -0.44
N ASP A 502 -19.94 16.79 -1.17
CA ASP A 502 -19.34 18.09 -1.50
C ASP A 502 -20.09 19.18 -0.71
N GLU A 503 -19.45 19.70 0.34
CA GLU A 503 -20.03 20.77 1.16
C GLU A 503 -19.33 22.10 0.89
N TYR A 504 -20.07 23.07 0.38
CA TYR A 504 -19.60 24.43 0.26
C TYR A 504 -19.66 25.12 1.62
N ALA A 505 -18.53 25.24 2.28
CA ALA A 505 -18.44 25.80 3.64
C ALA A 505 -17.17 26.66 3.82
N PRO A 506 -17.25 27.98 3.67
CA PRO A 506 -16.17 28.87 4.11
C PRO A 506 -15.88 28.65 5.62
N THR A 507 -14.59 28.55 5.97
CA THR A 507 -14.14 28.32 7.34
C THR A 507 -12.97 29.20 7.70
N ALA A 508 -12.82 29.55 8.97
CA ALA A 508 -11.60 30.16 9.48
C ALA A 508 -10.44 29.16 9.46
N SER A 509 -9.21 29.64 9.39
CA SER A 509 -8.01 28.78 9.47
C SER A 509 -8.01 27.93 10.73
N GLY A 510 -7.74 26.62 10.58
CA GLY A 510 -7.77 25.65 11.68
C GLY A 510 -9.16 25.07 12.01
N THR A 511 -10.17 25.34 11.17
CA THR A 511 -11.50 24.73 11.29
C THR A 511 -11.76 23.78 10.14
N ASP A 512 -12.09 22.53 10.44
CA ASP A 512 -12.39 21.46 9.49
C ASP A 512 -13.89 21.19 9.40
N VAL A 513 -14.34 20.69 8.25
CA VAL A 513 -15.73 20.26 8.00
C VAL A 513 -15.82 18.75 8.00
N TYR A 514 -16.90 18.24 8.57
CA TYR A 514 -17.19 16.82 8.70
C TYR A 514 -18.64 16.54 8.30
N VAL A 515 -18.91 15.32 7.83
CA VAL A 515 -20.26 14.79 7.64
C VAL A 515 -20.53 13.69 8.66
N VAL A 516 -21.75 13.66 9.20
CA VAL A 516 -22.23 12.65 10.16
C VAL A 516 -23.69 12.32 9.85
N GLY A 517 -24.13 11.09 10.04
CA GLY A 517 -25.49 10.69 9.65
C GLY A 517 -26.00 9.42 10.33
N SER A 518 -27.19 8.98 9.90
CA SER A 518 -27.96 7.92 10.53
C SER A 518 -27.40 6.51 10.30
N ILE A 519 -26.57 6.32 9.27
CA ILE A 519 -26.00 5.02 8.95
C ILE A 519 -24.60 4.86 9.59
N PRO A 520 -24.16 3.62 9.89
CA PRO A 520 -22.85 3.36 10.48
C PRO A 520 -21.68 3.99 9.70
N ALA A 521 -21.74 3.96 8.37
CA ALA A 521 -20.75 4.59 7.50
C ALA A 521 -20.60 6.11 7.68
N LEU A 522 -21.60 6.76 8.25
CA LEU A 522 -21.62 8.18 8.61
C LEU A 522 -21.59 8.39 10.14
N GLY A 523 -21.10 7.41 10.89
CA GLY A 523 -20.88 7.49 12.34
C GLY A 523 -22.12 7.33 13.23
N GLY A 524 -23.32 7.07 12.68
CA GLY A 524 -24.53 6.85 13.48
C GLY A 524 -24.88 8.03 14.41
N TRP A 525 -24.69 9.27 13.96
CA TRP A 525 -24.87 10.52 14.70
C TRP A 525 -23.85 10.77 15.83
N ASP A 526 -22.82 9.92 15.95
CA ASP A 526 -21.71 10.13 16.89
C ASP A 526 -20.69 11.10 16.29
N THR A 527 -20.58 12.30 16.86
CA THR A 527 -19.66 13.32 16.33
C THR A 527 -18.20 12.92 16.42
N SER A 528 -17.82 11.98 17.30
CA SER A 528 -16.46 11.45 17.37
C SER A 528 -16.10 10.58 16.18
N LYS A 529 -17.10 10.01 15.51
CA LYS A 529 -17.01 9.17 14.32
C LYS A 529 -17.42 9.89 13.04
N ALA A 530 -17.65 11.20 13.10
CA ALA A 530 -17.97 12.00 11.93
C ALA A 530 -16.82 11.94 10.90
N VAL A 531 -17.14 11.76 9.62
CA VAL A 531 -16.18 11.66 8.53
C VAL A 531 -15.64 13.05 8.18
N ARG A 532 -14.32 13.24 8.28
CA ARG A 532 -13.67 14.50 7.92
C ARG A 532 -13.63 14.65 6.40
N LEU A 533 -13.97 15.83 5.90
CA LEU A 533 -13.88 16.19 4.50
C LEU A 533 -12.54 16.87 4.20
N SER A 534 -12.05 16.68 2.97
CA SER A 534 -10.82 17.31 2.47
C SER A 534 -11.08 18.75 2.04
N SER A 535 -10.20 19.67 2.40
CA SER A 535 -10.21 21.07 1.99
C SER A 535 -9.46 21.35 0.68
N SER A 536 -9.01 20.33 -0.04
CA SER A 536 -8.22 20.52 -1.29
C SER A 536 -8.92 21.37 -2.34
N GLY A 537 -10.26 21.34 -2.35
CA GLY A 537 -11.10 22.15 -3.24
C GLY A 537 -11.64 23.44 -2.60
N TYR A 538 -11.08 23.88 -1.46
CA TYR A 538 -11.62 25.02 -0.69
C TYR A 538 -12.17 26.14 -1.58
N PRO A 539 -13.36 26.68 -1.27
CA PRO A 539 -14.22 26.46 -0.09
C PRO A 539 -15.16 25.25 -0.17
N ILE A 540 -15.01 24.39 -1.16
CA ILE A 540 -15.69 23.10 -1.22
C ILE A 540 -14.87 22.08 -0.42
N TRP A 541 -15.51 21.47 0.56
CA TRP A 541 -14.99 20.38 1.35
C TRP A 541 -15.55 19.09 0.80
N SER A 542 -14.70 18.16 0.35
CA SER A 542 -15.11 16.97 -0.37
C SER A 542 -14.64 15.69 0.35
N GLY A 543 -15.50 14.68 0.36
CA GLY A 543 -15.15 13.36 0.90
C GLY A 543 -16.06 12.28 0.33
N GLU A 544 -15.50 11.10 0.15
CA GLU A 544 -16.17 9.94 -0.39
C GLU A 544 -16.44 8.93 0.72
N VAL A 545 -17.66 8.41 0.78
CA VAL A 545 -18.09 7.41 1.77
C VAL A 545 -18.82 6.29 1.06
N SER A 546 -18.41 5.05 1.30
CA SER A 546 -19.15 3.87 0.83
C SER A 546 -20.43 3.70 1.63
N VAL A 547 -21.59 3.90 0.99
CA VAL A 547 -22.91 3.74 1.60
C VAL A 547 -23.64 2.52 1.01
N PRO A 548 -24.47 1.80 1.79
CA PRO A 548 -25.24 0.68 1.26
C PRO A 548 -26.14 1.12 0.09
N ILE A 549 -26.24 0.33 -0.98
CA ILE A 549 -27.16 0.62 -2.09
C ILE A 549 -28.64 0.53 -1.65
N ASN A 550 -29.53 1.20 -2.37
CA ASN A 550 -30.96 1.19 -2.14
C ASN A 550 -31.34 1.52 -0.67
N THR A 551 -30.55 2.36 -0.02
CA THR A 551 -30.69 2.73 1.38
C THR A 551 -30.99 4.21 1.51
N SER A 552 -32.08 4.54 2.20
CA SER A 552 -32.39 5.93 2.60
C SER A 552 -31.69 6.24 3.90
N PHE A 553 -30.96 7.34 3.96
CA PHE A 553 -30.26 7.81 5.14
C PHE A 553 -30.39 9.32 5.31
N THR A 554 -30.22 9.77 6.56
CA THR A 554 -30.18 11.19 6.87
C THR A 554 -28.77 11.56 7.34
N PHE A 555 -28.35 12.81 7.05
CA PHE A 555 -27.02 13.29 7.39
C PHE A 555 -27.02 14.80 7.66
N LYS A 556 -25.92 15.29 8.20
CA LYS A 556 -25.70 16.69 8.49
C LYS A 556 -24.21 17.02 8.49
N TYR A 557 -23.88 18.26 8.21
CA TYR A 557 -22.51 18.71 8.33
C TYR A 557 -22.25 19.37 9.67
N LEU A 558 -21.00 19.27 10.12
CA LEU A 558 -20.51 19.97 11.31
C LEU A 558 -19.08 20.48 11.07
N LYS A 559 -18.74 21.55 11.77
CA LYS A 559 -17.39 22.12 11.83
C LYS A 559 -16.76 21.79 13.17
N LYS A 560 -15.45 21.47 13.15
CA LYS A 560 -14.63 21.36 14.36
C LYS A 560 -13.47 22.33 14.26
N ASP A 561 -13.31 23.18 15.28
CA ASP A 561 -12.16 24.07 15.40
C ASP A 561 -10.91 23.32 15.94
N ALA A 562 -9.77 24.00 15.98
CA ALA A 562 -8.50 23.46 16.50
C ALA A 562 -8.57 23.01 17.97
N SER A 563 -9.58 23.44 18.73
CA SER A 563 -9.83 23.03 20.13
C SER A 563 -10.80 21.84 20.22
N GLY A 564 -11.33 21.35 19.08
CA GLY A 564 -12.31 20.28 19.03
C GLY A 564 -13.76 20.71 19.29
N ASN A 565 -14.05 22.00 19.38
CA ASN A 565 -15.42 22.49 19.54
C ASN A 565 -16.24 22.21 18.29
N VAL A 566 -17.45 21.67 18.49
CA VAL A 566 -18.36 21.28 17.41
C VAL A 566 -19.38 22.36 17.14
N THR A 567 -19.51 22.78 15.88
CA THR A 567 -20.57 23.66 15.40
C THR A 567 -21.39 22.92 14.35
N TRP A 568 -22.67 22.76 14.56
CA TRP A 568 -23.58 22.12 13.62
C TRP A 568 -24.12 23.13 12.60
N GLU A 569 -24.37 22.70 11.35
CA GLU A 569 -25.17 23.50 10.43
C GLU A 569 -26.59 23.69 10.99
N SER A 570 -27.22 24.84 10.67
CA SER A 570 -28.54 25.20 11.22
C SER A 570 -29.71 24.54 10.51
N ASN A 571 -29.50 23.97 9.31
CA ASN A 571 -30.55 23.31 8.53
C ASN A 571 -31.15 22.11 9.25
N ALA A 572 -32.33 21.67 8.83
CA ALA A 572 -32.84 20.32 9.15
C ALA A 572 -31.84 19.24 8.66
N ASN A 573 -31.93 18.01 9.20
CA ASN A 573 -31.16 16.91 8.67
C ASN A 573 -31.44 16.75 7.17
N ARG A 574 -30.41 16.62 6.39
CA ARG A 574 -30.49 16.32 4.96
C ARG A 574 -30.87 14.84 4.79
N SER A 575 -31.44 14.48 3.65
CA SER A 575 -31.79 13.11 3.33
C SER A 575 -31.30 12.73 1.94
N ALA A 576 -30.86 11.51 1.78
CA ALA A 576 -30.49 10.94 0.50
C ALA A 576 -30.90 9.47 0.45
N THR A 577 -31.08 8.95 -0.78
CA THR A 577 -31.30 7.53 -1.04
C THR A 577 -30.28 7.07 -2.06
N SER A 578 -29.42 6.14 -1.67
CA SER A 578 -28.47 5.51 -2.57
C SER A 578 -29.20 4.57 -3.55
N THR A 579 -28.66 4.45 -4.75
CA THR A 579 -29.08 3.48 -5.78
C THR A 579 -27.93 2.52 -6.06
N THR A 580 -27.94 1.85 -7.20
CA THR A 580 -26.81 1.03 -7.67
C THR A 580 -25.72 1.86 -8.38
N SER A 581 -25.89 3.17 -8.51
CA SER A 581 -24.94 4.10 -9.13
C SER A 581 -24.35 5.02 -8.08
N ALA A 582 -23.13 5.50 -8.31
CA ALA A 582 -22.46 6.48 -7.47
C ALA A 582 -23.36 7.69 -7.19
N LEU A 583 -23.36 8.15 -5.94
CA LEU A 583 -24.20 9.24 -5.46
C LEU A 583 -23.33 10.49 -5.25
N SER A 584 -23.70 11.61 -5.85
CA SER A 584 -23.04 12.90 -5.63
C SER A 584 -23.97 13.83 -4.88
N LEU A 585 -23.57 14.25 -3.68
CA LEU A 585 -24.32 15.10 -2.78
C LEU A 585 -23.59 16.45 -2.68
N ARG A 586 -24.13 17.46 -3.35
CA ARG A 586 -23.55 18.80 -3.36
C ARG A 586 -24.43 19.73 -2.54
N ASN A 587 -23.88 20.22 -1.44
CA ASN A 587 -24.61 20.97 -0.45
C ASN A 587 -23.90 22.31 -0.12
N SER A 588 -24.54 23.16 0.67
CA SER A 588 -23.98 24.43 1.13
C SER A 588 -24.35 24.69 2.59
N TRP A 589 -23.39 25.12 3.37
CA TRP A 589 -23.50 25.37 4.80
C TRP A 589 -24.66 26.32 5.13
N ASN A 590 -25.55 25.87 5.97
CA ASN A 590 -26.75 26.60 6.41
C ASN A 590 -27.74 26.93 5.28
N LEU A 591 -27.69 26.23 4.13
CA LEU A 591 -28.60 26.42 3.01
C LEU A 591 -29.26 25.11 2.62
N ALA A 592 -30.59 25.06 2.52
CA ALA A 592 -31.29 23.88 2.07
C ALA A 592 -31.02 23.60 0.56
N ASP A 593 -30.98 22.35 0.14
CA ASP A 593 -30.61 21.96 -1.23
C ASP A 593 -31.58 22.55 -2.29
N ALA A 594 -32.87 22.64 -1.95
CA ALA A 594 -33.87 23.28 -2.80
C ALA A 594 -33.64 24.78 -3.01
N ASP A 595 -32.93 25.39 -2.08
CA ASP A 595 -32.65 26.85 -2.08
C ASP A 595 -31.24 27.18 -2.57
N ALA A 596 -30.46 26.18 -3.00
CA ALA A 596 -29.11 26.35 -3.49
C ALA A 596 -29.03 26.33 -5.02
N THR A 597 -28.10 27.13 -5.58
CA THR A 597 -27.73 27.11 -7.00
C THR A 597 -26.27 27.46 -7.17
N ASP A 598 -25.67 27.09 -8.28
CA ASP A 598 -24.27 27.38 -8.58
C ASP A 598 -24.10 28.59 -9.50
N VAL A 599 -23.10 29.40 -9.19
CA VAL A 599 -22.62 30.51 -10.02
C VAL A 599 -21.13 30.38 -10.23
N THR A 600 -20.70 30.34 -11.48
CA THR A 600 -19.28 30.42 -11.84
C THR A 600 -18.90 31.90 -11.99
N PHE A 601 -18.07 32.37 -11.08
CA PHE A 601 -17.52 33.75 -11.17
C PHE A 601 -16.27 33.71 -12.06
N ASN A 602 -16.28 34.47 -13.14
CA ASN A 602 -15.13 34.67 -14.01
C ASN A 602 -14.74 36.17 -13.98
N GLU A 603 -13.47 36.41 -13.62
CA GLU A 603 -12.91 37.78 -13.56
C GLU A 603 -11.65 37.84 -14.41
N SER A 604 -11.64 38.77 -15.39
CA SER A 604 -10.43 39.06 -16.17
C SER A 604 -9.60 40.11 -15.43
N ALA A 605 -8.47 39.67 -14.87
CA ALA A 605 -7.60 40.54 -14.08
C ALA A 605 -6.12 40.13 -14.26
N THR A 606 -5.27 41.15 -14.58
CA THR A 606 -3.81 40.97 -14.53
C THR A 606 -3.31 41.15 -13.09
N THR A 607 -2.37 40.34 -12.67
CA THR A 607 -1.75 40.39 -11.34
C THR A 607 -0.23 40.25 -11.44
N ASP A 608 0.49 40.79 -10.47
CA ASP A 608 1.90 40.49 -10.26
C ASP A 608 2.04 39.10 -9.66
N TRP A 609 3.22 38.48 -9.86
CA TRP A 609 3.53 37.17 -9.30
C TRP A 609 3.33 37.12 -7.77
N GLY A 610 2.60 36.12 -7.28
CA GLY A 610 2.26 35.98 -5.87
C GLY A 610 0.98 36.73 -5.44
N THR A 611 0.31 37.43 -6.35
CA THR A 611 -0.97 38.09 -6.08
C THR A 611 -2.12 37.29 -6.70
N ASN A 612 -3.12 36.93 -5.89
CA ASN A 612 -4.29 36.16 -6.30
C ASN A 612 -5.58 37.00 -6.26
N VAL A 613 -6.56 36.62 -7.09
CA VAL A 613 -7.87 37.26 -7.17
C VAL A 613 -8.89 36.48 -6.34
N TYR A 614 -9.76 37.20 -5.66
CA TYR A 614 -10.82 36.67 -4.79
C TYR A 614 -12.15 37.34 -5.08
N VAL A 615 -13.26 36.64 -4.83
CA VAL A 615 -14.61 37.22 -4.81
C VAL A 615 -15.15 37.26 -3.38
N VAL A 616 -15.85 38.32 -3.02
CA VAL A 616 -16.52 38.49 -1.73
C VAL A 616 -17.84 39.21 -1.94
N GLY A 617 -18.87 38.95 -1.12
CA GLY A 617 -20.19 39.54 -1.34
C GLY A 617 -21.12 39.49 -0.13
N SER A 618 -22.37 39.83 -0.38
CA SER A 618 -23.38 40.03 0.66
C SER A 618 -23.97 38.79 1.26
N THR A 619 -23.82 37.62 0.60
CA THR A 619 -24.30 36.33 1.12
C THR A 619 -23.26 35.65 2.00
N ALA A 620 -23.69 34.74 2.88
CA ALA A 620 -22.81 33.94 3.68
C ALA A 620 -21.86 33.08 2.80
N SER A 621 -22.34 32.58 1.67
CA SER A 621 -21.57 31.85 0.66
C SER A 621 -20.45 32.69 0.02
N LEU A 622 -20.56 34.01 0.05
CA LEU A 622 -19.56 34.94 -0.44
C LEU A 622 -18.84 35.68 0.69
N GLY A 623 -18.83 35.13 1.90
CA GLY A 623 -18.07 35.62 3.05
C GLY A 623 -18.66 36.85 3.72
N SER A 624 -19.91 37.25 3.42
CA SER A 624 -20.62 38.38 4.09
C SER A 624 -19.78 39.67 4.19
N TRP A 625 -19.05 40.01 3.12
CA TRP A 625 -18.12 41.14 3.03
C TRP A 625 -16.87 41.05 3.91
N ASN A 626 -16.64 39.92 4.60
CA ASN A 626 -15.40 39.71 5.33
C ASN A 626 -14.28 39.29 4.38
N THR A 627 -13.23 40.09 4.28
CA THR A 627 -12.09 39.79 3.40
C THR A 627 -11.33 38.53 3.81
N ALA A 628 -11.39 38.13 5.09
CA ALA A 628 -10.78 36.86 5.56
C ALA A 628 -11.48 35.65 4.95
N ASP A 629 -12.80 35.77 4.69
CA ASP A 629 -13.66 34.71 4.14
C ASP A 629 -13.87 34.85 2.62
N ALA A 630 -13.13 35.74 1.96
CA ALA A 630 -13.20 35.92 0.51
C ALA A 630 -12.75 34.67 -0.23
N ILE A 631 -13.48 34.30 -1.27
CA ILE A 631 -13.30 33.03 -2.02
C ILE A 631 -12.19 33.19 -3.06
N PRO A 632 -11.12 32.41 -3.02
CA PRO A 632 -10.06 32.45 -4.02
C PRO A 632 -10.53 31.93 -5.38
N LEU A 633 -10.16 32.61 -6.45
CA LEU A 633 -10.39 32.16 -7.82
C LEU A 633 -9.13 31.42 -8.33
N SER A 634 -9.32 30.41 -9.22
CA SER A 634 -8.25 29.72 -9.92
C SER A 634 -7.70 30.57 -11.08
N SER A 635 -6.39 30.59 -11.25
CA SER A 635 -5.66 31.22 -12.33
C SER A 635 -5.38 30.32 -13.53
N GLU A 636 -5.94 29.11 -13.60
CA GLU A 636 -5.66 28.14 -14.69
C GLU A 636 -5.86 28.71 -16.10
N SER A 637 -6.79 29.64 -16.25
CA SER A 637 -7.08 30.30 -17.52
C SER A 637 -6.62 31.76 -17.55
N TYR A 638 -5.53 32.09 -16.85
CA TYR A 638 -5.00 33.44 -16.78
C TYR A 638 -4.97 34.14 -18.15
N PRO A 639 -5.40 35.42 -18.27
CA PRO A 639 -5.77 36.37 -17.21
C PRO A 639 -7.21 36.24 -16.67
N THR A 640 -7.96 35.20 -17.06
CA THR A 640 -9.28 34.95 -16.50
C THR A 640 -9.12 34.09 -15.25
N TRP A 641 -9.61 34.58 -14.13
CA TRP A 641 -9.69 33.91 -12.84
C TRP A 641 -11.11 33.38 -12.66
N SER A 642 -11.25 32.10 -12.30
CA SER A 642 -12.54 31.42 -12.26
C SER A 642 -12.78 30.63 -10.99
N LYS A 643 -14.01 30.67 -10.45
CA LYS A 643 -14.43 29.76 -9.36
C LYS A 643 -15.95 29.56 -9.37
N LEU A 644 -16.37 28.31 -9.22
CA LEU A 644 -17.74 27.93 -8.95
C LEU A 644 -18.05 28.14 -7.47
N VAL A 645 -19.15 28.83 -7.17
CA VAL A 645 -19.63 29.14 -5.81
C VAL A 645 -21.09 28.78 -5.69
N ILE A 646 -21.46 28.09 -4.61
CA ILE A 646 -22.86 27.78 -4.30
C ILE A 646 -23.48 28.97 -3.57
N VAL A 647 -24.57 29.49 -4.11
CA VAL A 647 -25.28 30.66 -3.59
C VAL A 647 -26.78 30.40 -3.45
N PRO A 648 -27.54 31.22 -2.71
CA PRO A 648 -28.97 31.06 -2.63
C PRO A 648 -29.64 31.19 -4.01
N ARG A 649 -30.65 30.35 -4.29
CA ARG A 649 -31.47 30.37 -5.49
C ARG A 649 -32.49 31.52 -5.43
N SER A 650 -32.90 32.06 -6.59
CA SER A 650 -33.90 33.12 -6.71
C SER A 650 -33.62 34.35 -5.81
N THR A 651 -32.33 34.66 -5.62
CA THR A 651 -31.87 35.66 -4.69
C THR A 651 -31.02 36.71 -5.41
N ALA A 652 -31.27 37.98 -5.11
CA ALA A 652 -30.39 39.09 -5.51
C ALA A 652 -29.29 39.28 -4.45
N PHE A 653 -28.04 39.36 -4.90
CA PHE A 653 -26.90 39.63 -4.04
C PHE A 653 -25.93 40.62 -4.71
N THR A 654 -25.08 41.23 -3.89
CA THR A 654 -24.00 42.08 -4.35
C THR A 654 -22.65 41.48 -4.05
N TYR A 655 -21.66 41.73 -4.90
CA TYR A 655 -20.32 41.20 -4.76
C TYR A 655 -19.26 42.13 -5.32
N LYS A 656 -18.01 41.86 -5.03
CA LYS A 656 -16.84 42.58 -5.51
C LYS A 656 -15.65 41.65 -5.57
N TYR A 657 -14.71 41.97 -6.46
CA TYR A 657 -13.42 41.27 -6.48
C TYR A 657 -12.39 42.06 -5.67
N LEU A 658 -11.43 41.31 -5.13
CA LEU A 658 -10.27 41.86 -4.45
C LEU A 658 -9.02 41.00 -4.79
N LYS A 659 -7.87 41.66 -4.70
CA LYS A 659 -6.56 41.01 -4.83
C LYS A 659 -5.92 40.91 -3.45
N LYS A 660 -5.22 39.77 -3.19
CA LYS A 660 -4.36 39.64 -2.02
C LYS A 660 -2.96 39.27 -2.50
N ASP A 661 -1.95 40.00 -2.04
CA ASP A 661 -0.54 39.67 -2.30
C ASP A 661 0.00 38.62 -1.35
N GLY A 662 1.26 38.18 -1.54
CA GLY A 662 1.92 37.18 -0.69
C GLY A 662 2.12 37.57 0.77
N SER A 663 1.91 38.87 1.12
CA SER A 663 1.92 39.40 2.48
C SER A 663 0.51 39.51 3.08
N GLY A 664 -0.54 39.19 2.31
CA GLY A 664 -1.94 39.29 2.74
C GLY A 664 -2.54 40.67 2.60
N ASN A 665 -1.86 41.65 2.00
CA ASN A 665 -2.41 42.95 1.75
C ASN A 665 -3.57 42.86 0.74
N VAL A 666 -4.68 43.59 1.04
CA VAL A 666 -5.92 43.57 0.26
C VAL A 666 -6.02 44.80 -0.62
N THR A 667 -6.22 44.56 -1.92
CA THR A 667 -6.57 45.63 -2.89
C THR A 667 -7.96 45.36 -3.46
N TRP A 668 -8.87 46.26 -3.30
CA TRP A 668 -10.23 46.20 -3.85
C TRP A 668 -10.29 46.71 -5.28
N GLU A 669 -11.13 46.07 -6.12
CA GLU A 669 -11.48 46.71 -7.39
C GLU A 669 -12.18 48.05 -7.16
N SER A 670 -12.07 48.98 -8.10
CA SER A 670 -12.69 50.31 -7.99
C SER A 670 -14.20 50.28 -8.26
N GLY A 671 -14.88 51.41 -8.11
CA GLY A 671 -16.29 51.60 -8.44
C GLY A 671 -17.26 50.98 -7.42
N THR A 672 -18.54 50.90 -7.81
CA THR A 672 -19.63 50.32 -7.00
C THR A 672 -19.59 48.82 -6.98
N ASN A 673 -20.21 48.22 -5.94
CA ASN A 673 -20.40 46.78 -5.88
C ASN A 673 -21.17 46.28 -7.13
N ARG A 674 -20.78 45.11 -7.61
CA ARG A 674 -21.53 44.41 -8.66
C ARG A 674 -22.79 43.78 -8.06
N SER A 675 -23.81 43.58 -8.88
CA SER A 675 -25.05 42.91 -8.47
C SER A 675 -25.35 41.73 -9.40
N TYR A 676 -25.87 40.66 -8.84
CA TYR A 676 -26.32 39.50 -9.57
C TYR A 676 -27.61 38.96 -8.97
N THR A 677 -28.49 38.38 -9.80
CA THR A 677 -29.71 37.75 -9.32
C THR A 677 -29.79 36.35 -9.91
N THR A 678 -29.80 35.32 -9.06
CA THR A 678 -30.04 33.94 -9.47
C THR A 678 -31.51 33.69 -9.71
N GLY A 679 -31.83 32.83 -10.67
CA GLY A 679 -33.20 32.34 -10.93
C GLY A 679 -33.45 30.97 -10.31
N GLY A 680 -34.44 30.27 -10.84
CA GLY A 680 -34.83 28.93 -10.40
C GLY A 680 -34.05 27.79 -11.06
N SER A 681 -33.14 28.07 -12.00
CA SER A 681 -32.29 27.04 -12.67
C SER A 681 -30.92 26.96 -12.01
N SER A 682 -30.00 26.17 -12.56
CA SER A 682 -28.59 26.03 -12.15
C SER A 682 -27.66 26.45 -13.30
N GLY A 683 -26.36 26.56 -13.03
CA GLY A 683 -25.33 26.80 -14.04
C GLY A 683 -25.20 28.26 -14.47
N TYR A 684 -25.34 29.20 -13.54
CA TYR A 684 -25.12 30.61 -13.81
C TYR A 684 -23.62 30.95 -13.94
N THR A 685 -23.33 31.98 -14.76
CA THR A 685 -21.93 32.41 -14.98
C THR A 685 -21.88 33.94 -15.01
N THR A 686 -20.89 34.52 -14.34
CA THR A 686 -20.51 35.92 -14.54
C THR A 686 -19.33 35.99 -15.52
N SER A 687 -19.19 37.15 -16.19
CA SER A 687 -18.04 37.46 -17.05
C SER A 687 -17.64 38.89 -16.79
N ASP A 688 -16.75 39.10 -15.88
CA ASP A 688 -16.38 40.37 -15.32
C ASP A 688 -14.95 40.75 -15.71
N THR A 689 -14.62 42.02 -15.57
CA THR A 689 -13.28 42.57 -15.79
C THR A 689 -12.93 43.52 -14.65
N TRP A 690 -11.69 43.47 -14.18
CA TRP A 690 -11.16 44.27 -13.07
C TRP A 690 -11.36 45.76 -13.31
N LYS A 691 -11.96 46.47 -12.37
CA LYS A 691 -12.27 47.91 -12.44
C LYS A 691 -11.23 48.76 -11.76
#